data_ab132620ae89e9da52a533d660f10d45
#
_entry.id   ab132620ae89e9da52a533d660f10d45
#
_cell.length_a   1.000
_cell.length_b   1.000
_cell.length_c   1.000
_cell.angle_alpha   90.00
_cell.angle_beta   90.00
_cell.angle_gamma   90.00
#
_symmetry.space_group_name_H-M   'P 1'
#
loop_
_entity.id
_entity.type
_entity.pdbx_description
1 polymer ?
#
loop_
_entity_poly.entity_id
_entity_poly.type
_entity_poly.pdbx_seq_one_letter_code
_entity_poly.pdbx_strand_id
1 'polypeptide(L)'
;MKIVIVPVVQKLAEVLFADISLNDVGHWLLHANVWTLLAIGIPKALLLIWLSVRYIPHTRVGVIEKLWSQTGSLAEGRIIALNREAGYQSHLLRGGLHFGYWRWQYRIHKARLVTIPQSEIGYVYARDGEPLSPSQTLGRIVHCNNFQDARSFLDPSNQVTSTHQVVEMGSDGQTAVVTRAEHDALKGQRGRQRAILREGVYAINPALFVVITAREVFALAQAQEPYERTAIGQWQEELRGVNGFQPVVIGRHSSITDGNSAEAMSIDDTIGIVTIQDGPSLRPGELIAPPVGTSASPLVSDSASTSAHVIYEHNNFQDPEAFLAAGGRRGRQYQTLTDGTYFINRWFATIETVPKTVVPIGHVGVVVSYYGSTGRDLSGDAFRHGEQVAEGERGVWERPLGPGKYAFNTYAGNIVLVPTTNFVLHWITGRTESHHYDENLRSIELVTRDAYEPSLPLSVVVHIDYQRAPSVIQRFGDVKKLITQTLDPLLSAYFRDIAHRKTMLELLHERDLIQREAQAELRRRFHEFDIECVDVLIGKPDTAEADGKIESLLEQLRLRQLSIEQLETYERQREANEKLRSLNEAKAQAEMQTSMTNARLQVQIAESKGDAELALAKRQNDRTVMQAQTELTNTRLKVQMAECEGDAEVARARRHADQVRLLAEAESQRNRLTGRGEAQRILQEGLAEATVLQRKIGSYGDPRLFALICAARELAQSQQPLVPERLFTTTAGHDGTDTGAAGQGMLGMLLSLLVSDRAGVSPGGDSGSPELRELMDQM
;
A
#
# COMPACT_ATOMS: atom_id res chain seq x y z
N MET A 1 -59.89 25.52 -26.13
CA MET A 1 -60.81 24.46 -26.54
C MET A 1 -61.89 24.13 -25.47
N LYS A 2 -62.24 25.09 -24.59
CA LYS A 2 -63.21 24.95 -23.48
C LYS A 2 -64.55 25.69 -23.72
N ILE A 3 -64.73 26.37 -24.86
CA ILE A 3 -65.90 27.29 -25.05
C ILE A 3 -66.93 26.73 -26.00
N VAL A 4 -66.69 25.64 -26.73
CA VAL A 4 -67.62 25.12 -27.75
C VAL A 4 -68.42 23.86 -27.30
N ILE A 5 -68.01 23.22 -26.20
CA ILE A 5 -68.64 21.96 -25.78
C ILE A 5 -69.90 22.19 -24.89
N VAL A 6 -69.99 23.29 -24.17
CA VAL A 6 -71.10 23.58 -23.27
C VAL A 6 -72.43 23.79 -24.03
N PRO A 7 -72.50 24.55 -25.08
CA PRO A 7 -73.76 24.77 -25.80
C PRO A 7 -74.23 23.57 -26.61
N VAL A 8 -73.32 22.70 -27.06
CA VAL A 8 -73.68 21.42 -27.71
C VAL A 8 -74.26 20.39 -26.79
N VAL A 9 -73.70 20.30 -25.59
CA VAL A 9 -74.19 19.37 -24.54
C VAL A 9 -75.54 19.90 -24.01
N GLN A 10 -75.68 21.19 -23.86
CA GLN A 10 -76.94 21.77 -23.39
C GLN A 10 -78.05 21.63 -24.45
N LYS A 11 -77.76 21.84 -25.74
CA LYS A 11 -78.72 21.60 -26.84
C LYS A 11 -79.04 20.09 -27.03
N LEU A 12 -78.09 19.20 -26.81
CA LEU A 12 -78.34 17.76 -26.81
C LEU A 12 -79.15 17.31 -25.62
N ALA A 13 -78.98 17.94 -24.47
CA ALA A 13 -79.82 17.71 -23.29
C ALA A 13 -81.26 18.23 -23.51
N GLU A 14 -81.43 19.43 -24.12
CA GLU A 14 -82.76 19.98 -24.44
C GLU A 14 -83.49 19.15 -25.48
N VAL A 15 -82.79 18.60 -26.48
CA VAL A 15 -83.38 17.70 -27.51
C VAL A 15 -83.67 16.31 -26.96
N LEU A 16 -82.91 15.81 -25.94
CA LEU A 16 -83.12 14.53 -25.33
C LEU A 16 -84.12 14.49 -24.18
N PHE A 17 -84.47 15.66 -23.62
CA PHE A 17 -85.40 15.77 -22.48
C PHE A 17 -86.58 16.67 -22.70
N ALA A 18 -86.77 17.21 -23.92
CA ALA A 18 -87.98 17.99 -24.28
C ALA A 18 -89.19 17.05 -24.33
N ASP A 19 -90.09 17.25 -23.38
CA ASP A 19 -91.51 16.78 -23.33
C ASP A 19 -91.75 15.25 -23.48
N ILE A 20 -91.02 14.44 -22.75
CA ILE A 20 -91.46 13.04 -22.56
C ILE A 20 -92.13 12.95 -21.19
N SER A 21 -93.47 12.93 -21.13
CA SER A 21 -94.18 12.64 -19.89
C SER A 21 -93.91 11.17 -19.47
N LEU A 22 -93.90 10.92 -18.17
CA LEU A 22 -93.73 9.53 -17.64
C LEU A 22 -94.78 8.55 -18.23
N ASN A 23 -95.92 9.03 -18.69
CA ASN A 23 -96.98 8.25 -19.37
C ASN A 23 -96.53 7.91 -20.81
N ASP A 24 -95.89 8.79 -21.52
CA ASP A 24 -95.41 8.57 -22.87
C ASP A 24 -94.24 7.56 -22.91
N VAL A 25 -93.41 7.58 -21.91
CA VAL A 25 -92.39 6.57 -21.75
C VAL A 25 -92.97 5.20 -21.46
N GLY A 26 -94.06 5.11 -20.66
CA GLY A 26 -94.77 3.88 -20.43
C GLY A 26 -95.44 3.31 -21.70
N HIS A 27 -96.15 4.17 -22.45
CA HIS A 27 -96.77 3.79 -23.71
C HIS A 27 -95.73 3.42 -24.82
N TRP A 28 -94.59 4.14 -24.89
CA TRP A 28 -93.50 3.84 -25.85
C TRP A 28 -92.83 2.52 -25.50
N LEU A 29 -92.62 2.19 -24.18
CA LEU A 29 -92.08 0.92 -23.75
C LEU A 29 -92.98 -0.26 -24.04
N LEU A 30 -94.32 -0.11 -24.04
CA LEU A 30 -95.30 -1.13 -24.36
C LEU A 30 -95.41 -1.45 -25.86
N HIS A 31 -95.16 -0.49 -26.75
CA HIS A 31 -95.24 -0.61 -28.20
C HIS A 31 -93.91 -0.59 -28.95
N ALA A 32 -92.77 -0.38 -28.22
CA ALA A 32 -91.46 -0.41 -28.84
C ALA A 32 -91.12 -1.84 -29.33
N ASN A 33 -90.95 -1.97 -30.66
CA ASN A 33 -90.39 -3.20 -31.20
C ASN A 33 -89.07 -3.53 -30.51
N VAL A 34 -88.82 -4.78 -30.16
CA VAL A 34 -87.60 -5.29 -29.58
C VAL A 34 -86.35 -4.70 -30.26
N TRP A 35 -86.42 -4.46 -31.55
CA TRP A 35 -85.35 -3.84 -32.33
C TRP A 35 -85.06 -2.40 -32.02
N THR A 36 -86.09 -1.57 -31.66
CA THR A 36 -85.86 -0.17 -31.23
C THR A 36 -85.32 -0.08 -29.83
N LEU A 37 -85.73 -0.97 -28.94
CA LEU A 37 -85.14 -1.07 -27.58
C LEU A 37 -83.70 -1.55 -27.62
N LEU A 38 -83.34 -2.48 -28.53
CA LEU A 38 -81.99 -2.90 -28.78
C LEU A 38 -81.18 -1.77 -29.42
N ALA A 39 -81.72 -1.07 -30.43
CA ALA A 39 -81.03 0.02 -31.12
C ALA A 39 -80.68 1.21 -30.21
N ILE A 40 -81.44 1.49 -29.16
CA ILE A 40 -81.16 2.52 -28.16
C ILE A 40 -80.38 1.94 -26.99
N GLY A 41 -80.71 0.72 -26.59
CA GLY A 41 -80.11 0.04 -25.44
C GLY A 41 -78.63 -0.30 -25.68
N ILE A 42 -78.30 -0.82 -26.85
CA ILE A 42 -76.94 -1.17 -27.17
C ILE A 42 -75.97 0.00 -27.18
N PRO A 43 -76.25 1.15 -27.87
CA PRO A 43 -75.39 2.31 -27.82
C PRO A 43 -75.25 2.93 -26.41
N LYS A 44 -76.36 2.94 -25.66
CA LYS A 44 -76.37 3.39 -24.27
C LYS A 44 -75.54 2.48 -23.40
N ALA A 45 -75.68 1.17 -23.53
CA ALA A 45 -74.85 0.19 -22.81
C ALA A 45 -73.38 0.34 -23.22
N LEU A 46 -73.07 0.47 -24.50
CA LEU A 46 -71.70 0.72 -24.98
C LEU A 46 -71.14 2.03 -24.45
N LEU A 47 -71.93 3.10 -24.39
CA LEU A 47 -71.53 4.38 -23.82
C LEU A 47 -71.26 4.23 -22.32
N LEU A 48 -72.11 3.55 -21.57
CA LEU A 48 -71.92 3.29 -20.14
C LEU A 48 -70.67 2.45 -19.90
N ILE A 49 -70.42 1.42 -20.72
CA ILE A 49 -69.23 0.60 -20.69
C ILE A 49 -68.03 1.52 -20.96
N TRP A 50 -68.04 2.29 -22.06
CA TRP A 50 -66.96 3.20 -22.40
C TRP A 50 -66.69 4.25 -21.30
N LEU A 51 -67.69 4.75 -20.63
CA LEU A 51 -67.56 5.68 -19.51
C LEU A 51 -66.97 5.06 -18.28
N SER A 52 -67.24 3.74 -18.02
CA SER A 52 -66.80 3.03 -16.81
C SER A 52 -65.49 2.26 -16.99
N VAL A 53 -65.15 1.86 -18.24
CA VAL A 53 -63.99 1.01 -18.53
C VAL A 53 -62.73 1.83 -18.68
N ARG A 54 -61.65 1.33 -18.06
CA ARG A 54 -60.29 1.89 -18.14
C ARG A 54 -59.35 0.79 -18.56
N TYR A 55 -58.62 1.02 -19.61
CA TYR A 55 -57.54 0.15 -20.03
C TYR A 55 -56.19 0.73 -19.58
N ILE A 56 -55.41 -0.09 -18.88
CA ILE A 56 -54.03 0.22 -18.47
C ILE A 56 -53.12 -0.73 -19.19
N PRO A 57 -52.12 -0.23 -19.94
CA PRO A 57 -51.13 -1.09 -20.56
C PRO A 57 -50.29 -1.85 -19.49
N HIS A 58 -49.83 -3.04 -19.77
CA HIS A 58 -49.03 -3.83 -18.84
C HIS A 58 -47.69 -3.22 -18.44
N THR A 59 -47.19 -2.29 -19.25
CA THR A 59 -45.97 -1.50 -18.98
C THR A 59 -46.20 -0.29 -18.10
N ARG A 60 -47.45 -0.03 -17.67
CA ARG A 60 -47.85 1.14 -16.88
C ARG A 60 -48.71 0.78 -15.70
N VAL A 61 -48.80 1.71 -14.75
CA VAL A 61 -49.75 1.69 -13.64
C VAL A 61 -50.74 2.86 -13.79
N GLY A 62 -51.95 2.64 -13.34
CA GLY A 62 -52.95 3.70 -13.28
C GLY A 62 -53.05 4.28 -11.89
N VAL A 63 -52.69 5.53 -11.74
CA VAL A 63 -52.90 6.29 -10.48
C VAL A 63 -54.31 6.86 -10.52
N ILE A 64 -55.10 6.52 -9.49
CA ILE A 64 -56.48 6.90 -9.41
C ILE A 64 -56.59 8.23 -8.66
N GLU A 65 -57.14 9.25 -9.31
CA GLU A 65 -57.52 10.50 -8.72
C GLU A 65 -59.07 10.52 -8.67
N LYS A 66 -59.65 10.56 -7.49
CA LYS A 66 -61.08 10.68 -7.30
C LYS A 66 -61.46 12.13 -7.15
N LEU A 67 -62.26 12.66 -8.09
CA LEU A 67 -62.55 14.08 -8.20
C LEU A 67 -63.53 14.57 -7.14
N TRP A 68 -64.49 13.73 -6.75
CA TRP A 68 -65.44 14.03 -5.72
C TRP A 68 -65.87 12.75 -4.97
N SER A 69 -66.20 12.91 -3.69
CA SER A 69 -66.61 11.80 -2.81
C SER A 69 -67.69 12.26 -1.86
N GLN A 70 -68.58 11.34 -1.48
CA GLN A 70 -69.59 11.56 -0.45
C GLN A 70 -68.96 11.64 0.97
N THR A 71 -67.75 11.08 1.15
CA THR A 71 -67.00 11.14 2.39
C THR A 71 -66.19 12.40 2.58
N GLY A 72 -66.30 13.34 1.63
CA GLY A 72 -65.58 14.62 1.67
C GLY A 72 -64.24 14.62 0.95
N SER A 73 -63.46 15.70 1.13
CA SER A 73 -62.12 15.87 0.63
C SER A 73 -61.07 15.47 1.66
N LEU A 74 -59.83 15.31 1.20
CA LEU A 74 -58.65 15.05 2.05
C LEU A 74 -58.49 16.14 3.12
N ALA A 75 -58.05 15.74 4.30
CA ALA A 75 -57.63 16.67 5.35
C ALA A 75 -56.37 17.44 4.95
N GLU A 76 -56.19 18.62 5.52
CA GLU A 76 -55.02 19.45 5.29
C GLU A 76 -53.73 18.70 5.56
N GLY A 77 -52.74 18.86 4.69
CA GLY A 77 -51.40 18.21 4.82
C GLY A 77 -51.34 16.75 4.35
N ARG A 78 -52.44 16.15 3.86
CA ARG A 78 -52.47 14.83 3.24
C ARG A 78 -52.62 14.89 1.73
N ILE A 79 -51.98 13.95 1.05
CA ILE A 79 -52.03 13.82 -0.39
C ILE A 79 -52.78 12.57 -0.84
N ILE A 80 -52.73 11.52 -0.03
CA ILE A 80 -53.33 10.21 -0.35
C ILE A 80 -54.58 9.91 0.49
N ALA A 81 -55.63 9.55 -0.21
CA ALA A 81 -56.90 9.14 0.38
C ALA A 81 -56.85 7.67 0.80
N LEU A 82 -57.18 7.40 2.06
CA LEU A 82 -57.25 6.05 2.63
C LEU A 82 -58.70 5.57 2.76
N ASN A 83 -59.64 6.47 3.06
CA ASN A 83 -61.05 6.16 3.40
C ASN A 83 -62.04 6.54 2.28
N ARG A 84 -61.61 6.37 1.03
CA ARG A 84 -62.42 6.71 -0.16
C ARG A 84 -62.75 8.19 -0.31
N GLU A 85 -62.06 9.09 0.33
CA GLU A 85 -62.13 10.54 0.18
C GLU A 85 -61.79 10.98 -1.25
N ALA A 86 -62.13 12.20 -1.62
CA ALA A 86 -61.70 12.78 -2.89
C ALA A 86 -60.19 13.09 -2.82
N GLY A 87 -59.47 12.78 -3.88
CA GLY A 87 -58.02 12.94 -4.01
C GLY A 87 -57.34 11.71 -4.61
N TYR A 88 -56.00 11.68 -4.56
CA TYR A 88 -55.25 10.51 -5.02
C TYR A 88 -55.48 9.32 -4.10
N GLN A 89 -55.86 8.17 -4.68
CA GLN A 89 -56.16 6.95 -3.91
C GLN A 89 -54.87 6.16 -3.65
N SER A 90 -54.87 5.44 -2.51
CA SER A 90 -53.71 4.62 -2.12
C SER A 90 -53.45 3.44 -3.07
N HIS A 91 -54.53 2.82 -3.59
CA HIS A 91 -54.39 1.67 -4.48
C HIS A 91 -54.15 2.07 -5.95
N LEU A 92 -53.48 1.18 -6.68
CA LEU A 92 -53.11 1.37 -8.08
C LEU A 92 -53.90 0.39 -8.98
N LEU A 93 -54.14 0.82 -10.19
CA LEU A 93 -54.60 -0.09 -11.25
C LEU A 93 -53.42 -0.71 -11.96
N ARG A 94 -53.35 -2.03 -11.96
CA ARG A 94 -52.38 -2.80 -12.71
C ARG A 94 -52.76 -2.88 -14.20
N GLY A 95 -51.87 -3.40 -15.05
CA GLY A 95 -52.16 -3.64 -16.47
C GLY A 95 -53.44 -4.49 -16.65
N GLY A 96 -54.32 -4.10 -17.57
CA GLY A 96 -55.57 -4.80 -17.85
C GLY A 96 -56.76 -3.85 -18.00
N LEU A 97 -57.94 -4.44 -18.08
CA LEU A 97 -59.23 -3.72 -18.16
C LEU A 97 -59.84 -3.61 -16.75
N HIS A 98 -60.20 -2.41 -16.38
CA HIS A 98 -60.81 -2.11 -15.08
C HIS A 98 -62.19 -1.46 -15.28
N PHE A 99 -63.15 -1.94 -14.53
CA PHE A 99 -64.52 -1.50 -14.61
C PHE A 99 -64.90 -0.70 -13.37
N GLY A 100 -65.93 0.17 -13.48
CA GLY A 100 -66.45 0.94 -12.34
C GLY A 100 -65.72 2.28 -12.10
N TYR A 101 -64.75 2.65 -12.95
CA TYR A 101 -64.03 3.93 -12.85
C TYR A 101 -64.63 4.97 -13.76
N TRP A 102 -65.79 5.53 -13.34
CA TRP A 102 -66.54 6.49 -14.10
C TRP A 102 -65.70 7.74 -14.43
N ARG A 103 -65.74 8.21 -15.73
CA ARG A 103 -64.93 9.32 -16.22
C ARG A 103 -65.24 10.65 -15.53
N TRP A 104 -66.42 10.87 -15.00
CA TRP A 104 -66.81 12.06 -14.25
C TRP A 104 -66.38 12.04 -12.78
N GLN A 105 -66.10 10.86 -12.23
CA GLN A 105 -65.72 10.70 -10.84
C GLN A 105 -64.22 10.41 -10.67
N TYR A 106 -63.64 9.69 -11.63
CA TYR A 106 -62.25 9.25 -11.57
C TYR A 106 -61.45 9.73 -12.76
N ARG A 107 -60.32 10.36 -12.48
CA ARG A 107 -59.25 10.62 -13.43
C ARG A 107 -58.15 9.60 -13.19
N ILE A 108 -57.68 8.93 -14.25
CA ILE A 108 -56.63 7.93 -14.16
C ILE A 108 -55.40 8.44 -14.89
N HIS A 109 -54.33 8.63 -14.12
CA HIS A 109 -53.02 9.04 -14.63
C HIS A 109 -52.21 7.78 -14.90
N LYS A 110 -51.76 7.59 -16.15
CA LYS A 110 -50.98 6.43 -16.55
C LYS A 110 -49.49 6.74 -16.36
N ALA A 111 -48.88 6.23 -15.29
CA ALA A 111 -47.45 6.33 -15.01
C ALA A 111 -46.68 5.07 -15.49
N ARG A 112 -45.40 5.21 -15.75
CA ARG A 112 -44.54 4.04 -16.05
C ARG A 112 -44.32 3.20 -14.80
N LEU A 113 -44.08 1.90 -15.00
CA LEU A 113 -43.52 1.05 -13.95
C LEU A 113 -42.13 1.50 -13.59
N VAL A 114 -41.81 1.50 -12.32
CA VAL A 114 -40.46 1.77 -11.85
C VAL A 114 -39.57 0.58 -12.19
N THR A 115 -38.61 0.80 -13.05
CA THR A 115 -37.69 -0.25 -13.49
C THR A 115 -36.29 0.12 -13.02
N ILE A 116 -35.69 -0.74 -12.22
CA ILE A 116 -34.34 -0.59 -11.72
C ILE A 116 -33.50 -1.69 -12.34
N PRO A 117 -32.48 -1.33 -13.14
CA PRO A 117 -31.59 -2.30 -13.75
C PRO A 117 -30.80 -3.11 -12.70
N GLN A 118 -30.19 -4.20 -13.15
CA GLN A 118 -29.32 -5.01 -12.33
C GLN A 118 -28.12 -4.17 -11.85
N SER A 119 -27.73 -4.36 -10.58
CA SER A 119 -26.65 -3.63 -9.94
C SER A 119 -26.89 -2.11 -9.82
N GLU A 120 -28.13 -1.65 -9.88
CA GLU A 120 -28.50 -0.26 -9.59
C GLU A 120 -29.36 -0.17 -8.32
N ILE A 121 -29.37 1.01 -7.71
CA ILE A 121 -30.13 1.35 -6.51
C ILE A 121 -31.15 2.45 -6.87
N GLY A 122 -32.38 2.27 -6.44
CA GLY A 122 -33.42 3.30 -6.50
C GLY A 122 -33.65 3.93 -5.14
N TYR A 123 -33.72 5.25 -5.09
CA TYR A 123 -34.01 6.01 -3.87
C TYR A 123 -35.45 6.47 -3.85
N VAL A 124 -36.06 6.41 -2.66
CA VAL A 124 -37.47 6.75 -2.52
C VAL A 124 -37.64 7.99 -1.66
N TYR A 125 -38.49 8.90 -2.15
CA TYR A 125 -38.95 10.06 -1.42
C TYR A 125 -40.47 9.95 -1.26
N ALA A 126 -40.95 9.92 -0.02
CA ALA A 126 -42.37 9.90 0.30
C ALA A 126 -42.90 11.33 0.51
N ARG A 127 -43.96 11.68 -0.22
CA ARG A 127 -44.58 13.02 -0.19
C ARG A 127 -45.58 13.15 0.96
N ASP A 128 -46.17 12.04 1.44
CA ASP A 128 -47.14 11.99 2.51
C ASP A 128 -46.68 10.99 3.59
N GLY A 129 -47.15 11.18 4.81
CA GLY A 129 -46.80 10.40 5.97
C GLY A 129 -46.62 11.24 7.22
N GLU A 130 -46.19 10.63 8.30
CA GLU A 130 -45.85 11.35 9.53
C GLU A 130 -44.64 12.27 9.34
N PRO A 131 -44.62 13.43 10.03
CA PRO A 131 -43.43 14.29 10.00
C PRO A 131 -42.23 13.55 10.63
N LEU A 132 -41.02 13.88 10.13
CA LEU A 132 -39.78 13.40 10.73
C LEU A 132 -39.58 14.03 12.11
N SER A 133 -39.03 13.27 13.05
CA SER A 133 -38.59 13.83 14.33
C SER A 133 -37.38 14.77 14.13
N PRO A 134 -37.14 15.73 15.03
CA PRO A 134 -36.02 16.69 14.88
C PRO A 134 -34.63 16.06 14.76
N SER A 135 -34.45 14.86 15.28
CA SER A 135 -33.18 14.12 15.22
C SER A 135 -33.05 13.23 13.98
N GLN A 136 -34.12 13.08 13.18
CA GLN A 136 -34.13 12.24 12.00
C GLN A 136 -33.95 13.06 10.73
N THR A 137 -33.20 12.54 9.79
CA THR A 137 -33.04 13.09 8.44
C THR A 137 -33.74 12.24 7.40
N LEU A 138 -34.01 10.98 7.70
CA LEU A 138 -34.61 9.99 6.82
C LEU A 138 -35.85 9.34 7.47
N GLY A 139 -36.85 9.04 6.67
CA GLY A 139 -38.04 8.29 7.10
C GLY A 139 -37.71 6.85 7.42
N ARG A 140 -38.33 6.35 8.47
CA ARG A 140 -38.19 4.95 8.95
C ARG A 140 -38.62 3.95 7.90
N ILE A 141 -38.08 2.74 7.99
CA ILE A 141 -38.51 1.62 7.16
C ILE A 141 -39.78 1.05 7.73
N VAL A 142 -40.79 0.90 6.89
CA VAL A 142 -42.05 0.24 7.21
C VAL A 142 -42.33 -0.87 6.19
N HIS A 143 -43.01 -1.93 6.62
CA HIS A 143 -43.34 -3.05 5.74
C HIS A 143 -44.49 -2.67 4.80
N CYS A 144 -44.17 -2.27 3.57
CA CYS A 144 -45.11 -1.87 2.54
C CYS A 144 -44.81 -2.50 1.17
N ASN A 145 -44.33 -3.73 1.16
CA ASN A 145 -43.99 -4.48 -0.06
C ASN A 145 -43.10 -3.65 -1.05
N ASN A 146 -41.94 -3.19 -0.59
CA ASN A 146 -41.05 -2.35 -1.36
C ASN A 146 -41.76 -1.11 -1.97
N PHE A 147 -42.54 -0.37 -1.14
CA PHE A 147 -43.32 0.80 -1.51
C PHE A 147 -44.43 0.57 -2.55
N GLN A 148 -44.76 -0.69 -2.84
CA GLN A 148 -45.86 -1.00 -3.76
C GLN A 148 -47.24 -0.91 -3.08
N ASP A 149 -47.28 -1.05 -1.75
CA ASP A 149 -48.50 -0.89 -0.95
C ASP A 149 -48.49 0.45 -0.21
N ALA A 150 -49.08 1.44 -0.83
CA ALA A 150 -49.20 2.78 -0.27
C ALA A 150 -50.14 2.83 0.96
N ARG A 151 -51.06 1.88 1.08
CA ARG A 151 -51.98 1.83 2.21
C ARG A 151 -51.27 1.34 3.46
N SER A 152 -50.52 0.25 3.38
CA SER A 152 -49.73 -0.28 4.49
C SER A 152 -48.65 0.70 4.96
N PHE A 153 -48.15 1.58 4.07
CA PHE A 153 -47.21 2.64 4.44
C PHE A 153 -47.90 3.72 5.33
N LEU A 154 -49.13 4.14 4.99
CA LEU A 154 -49.80 5.23 5.67
C LEU A 154 -50.70 4.78 6.84
N ASP A 155 -51.14 3.53 6.85
CA ASP A 155 -52.04 2.95 7.84
C ASP A 155 -51.44 1.68 8.46
N PRO A 156 -51.01 1.73 9.72
CA PRO A 156 -50.37 0.60 10.38
C PRO A 156 -51.27 -0.62 10.54
N SER A 157 -52.59 -0.44 10.56
CA SER A 157 -53.55 -1.55 10.70
C SER A 157 -53.49 -2.56 9.54
N ASN A 158 -52.88 -2.18 8.41
CA ASN A 158 -52.70 -2.99 7.20
C ASN A 158 -51.30 -3.60 7.03
N GLN A 159 -50.41 -3.36 7.97
CA GLN A 159 -49.06 -3.95 7.88
C GLN A 159 -49.18 -5.45 8.21
N VAL A 160 -48.62 -6.27 7.31
CA VAL A 160 -48.51 -7.71 7.55
C VAL A 160 -47.45 -7.93 8.64
N THR A 161 -47.84 -8.45 9.77
CA THR A 161 -46.95 -8.79 10.87
C THR A 161 -46.01 -9.89 10.40
N SER A 162 -44.76 -9.53 10.11
CA SER A 162 -43.73 -10.53 9.85
C SER A 162 -43.34 -11.14 11.20
N THR A 163 -43.76 -12.39 11.43
CA THR A 163 -43.29 -13.18 12.57
C THR A 163 -41.83 -13.60 12.32
N HIS A 164 -40.90 -12.95 12.98
CA HIS A 164 -39.54 -13.46 13.07
C HIS A 164 -39.48 -14.56 14.13
N GLN A 165 -39.13 -15.77 13.73
CA GLN A 165 -38.77 -16.83 14.67
C GLN A 165 -37.38 -16.55 15.21
N VAL A 166 -37.29 -16.07 16.44
CA VAL A 166 -36.02 -15.94 17.15
C VAL A 166 -35.82 -17.21 17.95
N VAL A 167 -34.74 -17.90 17.71
CA VAL A 167 -34.34 -19.05 18.52
C VAL A 167 -33.61 -18.52 19.75
N GLU A 168 -34.31 -18.45 20.88
CA GLU A 168 -33.70 -18.13 22.16
C GLU A 168 -33.26 -19.42 22.86
N MET A 169 -32.02 -19.46 23.31
CA MET A 169 -31.51 -20.54 24.13
C MET A 169 -31.87 -20.25 25.58
N GLY A 170 -32.82 -21.02 26.14
CA GLY A 170 -33.18 -20.89 27.54
C GLY A 170 -32.03 -21.27 28.47
N SER A 171 -32.06 -20.77 29.70
CA SER A 171 -31.08 -21.07 30.76
C SER A 171 -30.92 -22.57 31.05
N ASP A 172 -31.77 -23.40 30.54
CA ASP A 172 -31.81 -24.86 30.74
C ASP A 172 -31.25 -25.64 29.52
N GLY A 173 -30.61 -24.94 28.56
CA GLY A 173 -29.99 -25.60 27.39
C GLY A 173 -31.01 -26.13 26.35
N GLN A 174 -32.30 -25.86 26.51
CA GLN A 174 -33.34 -26.17 25.51
C GLN A 174 -33.58 -24.98 24.61
N THR A 175 -33.49 -25.19 23.30
CA THR A 175 -33.83 -24.18 22.29
C THR A 175 -35.36 -24.04 22.22
N ALA A 176 -35.88 -22.96 22.72
CA ALA A 176 -37.28 -22.58 22.52
C ALA A 176 -37.35 -21.62 21.33
N VAL A 177 -38.18 -21.96 20.35
CA VAL A 177 -38.55 -21.04 19.28
C VAL A 177 -39.57 -20.06 19.85
N VAL A 178 -39.09 -18.90 20.30
CA VAL A 178 -39.96 -17.83 20.76
C VAL A 178 -40.40 -17.02 19.55
N THR A 179 -41.68 -17.09 19.24
CA THR A 179 -42.27 -16.22 18.23
C THR A 179 -42.47 -14.84 18.88
N ARG A 180 -41.49 -13.96 18.70
CA ARG A 180 -41.61 -12.58 19.17
C ARG A 180 -42.46 -11.80 18.17
N ALA A 181 -43.69 -11.58 18.49
CA ALA A 181 -44.53 -10.58 17.82
C ALA A 181 -44.14 -9.21 18.38
N GLU A 182 -43.06 -8.67 17.79
CA GLU A 182 -42.70 -7.28 18.06
C GLU A 182 -43.41 -6.47 17.00
N HIS A 183 -44.41 -5.61 17.38
CA HIS A 183 -44.59 -4.40 16.60
C HIS A 183 -45.71 -3.52 17.13
N ASP A 184 -45.28 -2.40 17.62
CA ASP A 184 -46.05 -1.18 17.38
C ASP A 184 -46.03 -0.96 15.85
N ALA A 185 -47.19 -1.15 15.23
CA ALA A 185 -47.35 -0.91 13.80
C ALA A 185 -47.13 0.57 13.50
N LEU A 186 -45.92 0.90 13.04
CA LEU A 186 -45.47 2.27 12.84
C LEU A 186 -45.94 2.80 11.47
N LYS A 187 -46.41 4.04 11.43
CA LYS A 187 -46.74 4.73 10.18
C LYS A 187 -45.48 5.13 9.44
N GLY A 188 -45.56 5.11 8.11
CA GLY A 188 -44.51 5.67 7.27
C GLY A 188 -44.39 7.18 7.45
N GLN A 189 -43.18 7.68 7.29
CA GLN A 189 -42.83 9.09 7.43
C GLN A 189 -42.58 9.73 6.05
N ARG A 190 -43.00 11.00 5.92
CA ARG A 190 -42.71 11.80 4.73
C ARG A 190 -41.22 12.16 4.67
N GLY A 191 -40.71 12.35 3.45
CA GLY A 191 -39.30 12.70 3.25
C GLY A 191 -38.50 11.61 2.54
N ARG A 192 -37.18 11.79 2.50
CA ARG A 192 -36.26 10.79 1.97
C ARG A 192 -36.31 9.55 2.85
N GLN A 193 -36.36 8.36 2.23
CA GLN A 193 -36.55 7.10 2.94
C GLN A 193 -35.21 6.41 3.21
N ARG A 194 -35.11 5.69 4.35
CA ARG A 194 -33.96 4.82 4.68
C ARG A 194 -33.90 3.60 3.77
N ALA A 195 -35.08 3.04 3.42
CA ALA A 195 -35.15 1.91 2.51
C ALA A 195 -34.79 2.30 1.09
N ILE A 196 -34.04 1.44 0.43
CA ILE A 196 -33.70 1.53 -0.98
C ILE A 196 -34.43 0.46 -1.79
N LEU A 197 -34.58 0.70 -3.07
CA LEU A 197 -35.07 -0.31 -4.01
C LEU A 197 -33.90 -0.96 -4.71
N ARG A 198 -33.92 -2.29 -4.78
CA ARG A 198 -32.98 -3.10 -5.52
C ARG A 198 -33.45 -3.29 -6.97
N GLU A 199 -32.68 -4.05 -7.73
CA GLU A 199 -33.05 -4.44 -9.08
C GLU A 199 -34.44 -5.06 -9.16
N GLY A 200 -35.23 -4.67 -10.19
CA GLY A 200 -36.58 -5.19 -10.36
C GLY A 200 -37.53 -4.22 -11.03
N VAL A 201 -38.77 -4.67 -11.17
CA VAL A 201 -39.88 -3.87 -11.72
C VAL A 201 -40.96 -3.72 -10.63
N TYR A 202 -41.23 -2.48 -10.27
CA TYR A 202 -42.12 -2.15 -9.16
C TYR A 202 -43.30 -1.32 -9.63
N ALA A 203 -44.49 -1.66 -9.13
CA ALA A 203 -45.68 -0.85 -9.38
C ALA A 203 -45.93 0.06 -8.17
N ILE A 204 -45.21 1.16 -8.14
CA ILE A 204 -45.22 2.13 -7.06
C ILE A 204 -46.19 3.27 -7.40
N ASN A 205 -46.88 3.81 -6.39
CA ASN A 205 -47.78 4.95 -6.55
C ASN A 205 -46.98 6.27 -6.66
N PRO A 206 -46.81 6.85 -7.86
CA PRO A 206 -45.99 8.04 -8.03
C PRO A 206 -46.66 9.34 -7.53
N ALA A 207 -47.88 9.30 -7.03
CA ALA A 207 -48.48 10.38 -6.29
C ALA A 207 -48.00 10.47 -4.83
N LEU A 208 -47.66 9.32 -4.25
CA LEU A 208 -47.14 9.20 -2.89
C LEU A 208 -45.61 9.14 -2.90
N PHE A 209 -45.05 8.31 -3.74
CA PHE A 209 -43.62 8.06 -3.77
C PHE A 209 -42.98 8.56 -5.04
N VAL A 210 -41.96 9.32 -4.90
CA VAL A 210 -41.05 9.67 -5.99
C VAL A 210 -39.87 8.72 -5.92
N VAL A 211 -39.58 8.04 -7.03
CA VAL A 211 -38.43 7.12 -7.12
C VAL A 211 -37.39 7.75 -8.02
N ILE A 212 -36.21 7.90 -7.46
CA ILE A 212 -35.05 8.52 -8.11
C ILE A 212 -34.09 7.40 -8.51
N THR A 213 -33.82 7.27 -9.81
CA THR A 213 -32.85 6.32 -10.35
C THR A 213 -31.74 7.08 -11.08
N ALA A 214 -30.70 6.35 -11.49
CA ALA A 214 -29.60 6.97 -12.25
C ALA A 214 -30.06 7.63 -13.55
N ARG A 215 -31.06 7.05 -14.21
CA ARG A 215 -31.51 7.47 -15.55
C ARG A 215 -32.66 8.46 -15.52
N GLU A 216 -33.66 8.21 -14.70
CA GLU A 216 -34.88 9.01 -14.67
C GLU A 216 -35.49 9.07 -13.27
N VAL A 217 -36.37 10.05 -13.07
CA VAL A 217 -37.16 10.23 -11.87
C VAL A 217 -38.60 9.78 -12.16
N PHE A 218 -39.06 8.79 -11.41
CA PHE A 218 -40.43 8.30 -11.51
C PHE A 218 -41.32 9.09 -10.55
N ALA A 219 -42.10 10.01 -11.09
CA ALA A 219 -43.01 10.86 -10.33
C ALA A 219 -44.24 11.19 -11.15
N LEU A 220 -45.30 11.61 -10.51
CA LEU A 220 -46.50 12.14 -11.17
C LEU A 220 -46.29 13.65 -11.42
N ALA A 221 -45.92 14.01 -12.62
CA ALA A 221 -45.57 15.40 -12.98
C ALA A 221 -46.64 16.43 -12.65
N GLN A 222 -47.93 16.03 -12.67
CA GLN A 222 -49.08 16.86 -12.38
C GLN A 222 -49.29 17.11 -10.86
N ALA A 223 -48.70 16.27 -10.02
CA ALA A 223 -48.80 16.35 -8.58
C ALA A 223 -47.61 17.03 -7.92
N GLN A 224 -46.57 17.38 -8.69
CA GLN A 224 -45.35 18.02 -8.17
C GLN A 224 -45.36 19.51 -8.30
N GLU A 225 -44.96 20.19 -7.22
CA GLU A 225 -44.68 21.63 -7.27
C GLU A 225 -43.32 21.91 -7.95
N PRO A 226 -43.12 23.08 -8.57
CA PRO A 226 -41.87 23.43 -9.23
C PRO A 226 -40.65 23.32 -8.29
N TYR A 227 -40.80 23.76 -7.05
CA TYR A 227 -39.76 23.65 -6.00
C TYR A 227 -39.35 22.21 -5.74
N GLU A 228 -40.36 21.32 -5.55
CA GLU A 228 -40.09 19.89 -5.27
C GLU A 228 -39.31 19.22 -6.43
N ARG A 229 -39.70 19.58 -7.67
CA ARG A 229 -39.02 19.06 -8.86
C ARG A 229 -37.55 19.49 -8.94
N THR A 230 -37.26 20.75 -8.60
CA THR A 230 -35.89 21.27 -8.56
C THR A 230 -35.07 20.57 -7.50
N ALA A 231 -35.63 20.41 -6.28
CA ALA A 231 -34.93 19.70 -5.18
C ALA A 231 -34.62 18.23 -5.52
N ILE A 232 -35.58 17.52 -6.13
CA ILE A 232 -35.37 16.14 -6.58
C ILE A 232 -34.29 16.06 -7.66
N GLY A 233 -34.26 17.01 -8.58
CA GLY A 233 -33.21 17.10 -9.60
C GLY A 233 -31.82 17.31 -8.97
N GLN A 234 -31.72 18.17 -7.97
CA GLN A 234 -30.49 18.39 -7.22
C GLN A 234 -30.03 17.11 -6.48
N TRP A 235 -30.94 16.41 -5.82
CA TRP A 235 -30.62 15.14 -5.16
C TRP A 235 -30.15 14.06 -6.14
N GLN A 236 -30.74 14.02 -7.34
CA GLN A 236 -30.30 13.09 -8.38
C GLN A 236 -28.87 13.38 -8.83
N GLU A 237 -28.52 14.64 -9.04
CA GLU A 237 -27.16 15.05 -9.41
C GLU A 237 -26.16 14.83 -8.27
N GLU A 238 -26.54 15.12 -7.02
CA GLU A 238 -25.73 14.83 -5.84
C GLU A 238 -25.41 13.34 -5.74
N LEU A 239 -26.43 12.48 -5.90
CA LEU A 239 -26.25 11.03 -5.90
C LEU A 239 -25.39 10.53 -7.07
N ARG A 240 -25.49 11.14 -8.26
CA ARG A 240 -24.62 10.83 -9.40
C ARG A 240 -23.17 11.20 -9.10
N GLY A 241 -22.93 12.33 -8.51
CA GLY A 241 -21.58 12.79 -8.16
C GLY A 241 -20.84 11.86 -7.22
N VAL A 242 -21.57 11.13 -6.34
CA VAL A 242 -20.99 10.17 -5.40
C VAL A 242 -21.18 8.70 -5.83
N ASN A 243 -21.51 8.45 -7.10
CA ASN A 243 -21.85 7.10 -7.61
C ASN A 243 -22.92 6.38 -6.76
N GLY A 244 -23.87 7.14 -6.22
CA GLY A 244 -24.85 6.65 -5.25
C GLY A 244 -25.82 5.62 -5.81
N PHE A 245 -26.03 5.58 -7.13
CA PHE A 245 -26.92 4.62 -7.77
C PHE A 245 -26.30 3.25 -8.00
N GLN A 246 -24.99 3.09 -7.71
CA GLN A 246 -24.29 1.82 -7.82
C GLN A 246 -23.99 1.27 -6.42
N PRO A 247 -23.91 -0.07 -6.27
CA PRO A 247 -23.45 -0.67 -5.05
C PRO A 247 -22.00 -0.27 -4.78
N VAL A 248 -21.64 -0.21 -3.51
CA VAL A 248 -20.25 -0.02 -3.09
C VAL A 248 -19.51 -1.34 -3.24
N VAL A 249 -18.47 -1.35 -4.03
CA VAL A 249 -17.57 -2.50 -4.15
C VAL A 249 -16.31 -2.16 -3.38
N ILE A 250 -16.01 -2.95 -2.37
CA ILE A 250 -14.81 -2.85 -1.54
C ILE A 250 -13.94 -4.06 -1.83
N GLY A 251 -12.63 -3.89 -1.86
CA GLY A 251 -11.66 -4.94 -2.12
C GLY A 251 -10.82 -4.66 -3.36
N ARG A 252 -10.44 -5.71 -4.08
CA ARG A 252 -9.59 -5.60 -5.26
C ARG A 252 -10.25 -4.80 -6.37
N HIS A 253 -9.86 -3.59 -6.55
CA HIS A 253 -10.14 -2.83 -7.76
C HIS A 253 -9.06 -3.15 -8.81
N SER A 254 -9.45 -3.90 -9.85
CA SER A 254 -8.73 -3.84 -11.11
C SER A 254 -9.24 -2.59 -11.82
N SER A 255 -8.56 -1.48 -11.71
CA SER A 255 -8.79 -0.36 -12.61
C SER A 255 -8.37 -0.79 -14.01
N ILE A 256 -9.33 -1.27 -14.79
CA ILE A 256 -9.20 -1.31 -16.24
C ILE A 256 -9.27 0.16 -16.67
N THR A 257 -8.15 0.85 -16.57
CA THR A 257 -7.99 2.14 -17.22
C THR A 257 -7.80 1.86 -18.69
N ASP A 258 -8.58 2.55 -19.51
CA ASP A 258 -8.54 2.52 -20.98
C ASP A 258 -7.10 2.45 -21.50
N GLY A 259 -6.86 1.48 -22.36
CA GLY A 259 -5.60 0.95 -22.82
C GLY A 259 -4.59 1.89 -23.45
N ASN A 260 -3.99 2.81 -22.72
CA ASN A 260 -2.86 3.59 -23.24
C ASN A 260 -1.78 4.02 -22.22
N SER A 261 -1.78 3.50 -21.02
CA SER A 261 -0.64 3.71 -20.11
C SER A 261 -0.26 2.39 -19.44
N ALA A 262 0.94 1.92 -19.75
CA ALA A 262 1.60 0.79 -19.08
C ALA A 262 2.07 1.20 -17.67
N GLU A 263 1.18 1.81 -16.89
CA GLU A 263 1.40 1.95 -15.47
C GLU A 263 0.95 0.66 -14.79
N ALA A 264 1.83 0.11 -13.99
CA ALA A 264 1.64 -1.11 -13.25
C ALA A 264 0.24 -1.11 -12.61
N MET A 265 -0.55 -2.16 -12.88
CA MET A 265 -1.80 -2.45 -12.19
C MET A 265 -1.51 -2.47 -10.69
N SER A 266 -1.66 -1.34 -10.00
CA SER A 266 -1.73 -1.33 -8.56
C SER A 266 -3.09 -1.93 -8.19
N ILE A 267 -3.05 -3.16 -7.74
CA ILE A 267 -4.23 -3.81 -7.17
C ILE A 267 -4.36 -3.22 -5.77
N ASP A 268 -5.06 -2.10 -5.66
CA ASP A 268 -5.33 -1.49 -4.37
C ASP A 268 -6.38 -2.30 -3.64
N ASP A 269 -5.92 -2.98 -2.61
CA ASP A 269 -6.76 -3.71 -1.67
C ASP A 269 -7.31 -2.70 -0.65
N THR A 270 -8.61 -2.38 -0.75
CA THR A 270 -9.23 -1.28 -0.02
C THR A 270 -10.18 -1.73 1.09
N ILE A 271 -10.45 -0.83 2.01
CA ILE A 271 -11.52 -0.91 3.02
C ILE A 271 -12.48 0.26 2.86
N GLY A 272 -13.70 0.12 3.34
CA GLY A 272 -14.69 1.20 3.39
C GLY A 272 -14.82 1.77 4.79
N ILE A 273 -14.59 3.06 4.94
CA ILE A 273 -14.88 3.79 6.18
C ILE A 273 -16.26 4.41 6.05
N VAL A 274 -17.14 4.09 6.98
CA VAL A 274 -18.55 4.47 6.93
C VAL A 274 -18.80 5.69 7.80
N THR A 275 -19.49 6.68 7.24
CA THR A 275 -20.01 7.83 7.98
C THR A 275 -21.52 7.87 7.86
N ILE A 276 -22.22 7.69 8.97
CA ILE A 276 -23.67 7.70 9.06
C ILE A 276 -24.17 9.15 9.18
N GLN A 277 -25.20 9.48 8.41
CA GLN A 277 -25.79 10.81 8.36
C GLN A 277 -27.09 10.93 9.18
N ASP A 278 -27.69 9.81 9.56
CA ASP A 278 -28.98 9.77 10.24
C ASP A 278 -28.89 9.08 11.60
N GLY A 279 -29.74 9.47 12.55
CA GLY A 279 -29.80 8.90 13.89
C GLY A 279 -29.30 9.82 14.98
N PRO A 280 -29.21 9.30 16.23
CA PRO A 280 -28.75 10.05 17.39
C PRO A 280 -27.30 10.55 17.24
N SER A 281 -26.99 11.68 17.85
CA SER A 281 -25.64 12.23 17.87
C SER A 281 -24.68 11.37 18.70
N LEU A 282 -23.38 11.47 18.43
CA LEU A 282 -22.33 10.92 19.29
C LEU A 282 -22.45 11.51 20.72
N ARG A 283 -22.00 10.74 21.70
CA ARG A 283 -21.91 11.24 23.07
C ARG A 283 -20.79 12.28 23.17
N PRO A 284 -20.88 13.21 24.11
CA PRO A 284 -19.80 14.14 24.38
C PRO A 284 -18.50 13.38 24.65
N GLY A 285 -17.43 13.74 23.93
CA GLY A 285 -16.11 13.09 23.99
C GLY A 285 -15.88 11.91 23.08
N GLU A 286 -16.92 11.40 22.40
CA GLU A 286 -16.76 10.40 21.33
C GLU A 286 -16.46 11.10 20.01
N LEU A 287 -15.40 10.67 19.33
CA LEU A 287 -15.04 11.13 17.97
C LEU A 287 -15.54 10.17 16.90
N ILE A 288 -15.67 8.90 17.25
CA ILE A 288 -16.06 7.79 16.39
C ILE A 288 -17.11 6.97 17.13
N ALA A 289 -18.15 6.55 16.41
CA ALA A 289 -19.21 5.72 16.97
C ALA A 289 -18.69 4.30 17.24
N PRO A 290 -19.00 3.71 18.39
CA PRO A 290 -18.67 2.33 18.67
C PRO A 290 -19.42 1.36 17.75
N PRO A 291 -18.89 0.15 17.52
CA PRO A 291 -19.60 -0.89 16.80
C PRO A 291 -20.85 -1.31 17.58
N VAL A 292 -21.94 -1.57 16.88
CA VAL A 292 -23.24 -1.96 17.46
C VAL A 292 -23.77 -3.21 16.77
N GLY A 293 -24.68 -3.94 17.46
CA GLY A 293 -25.35 -5.11 16.88
C GLY A 293 -24.41 -6.28 16.61
N THR A 294 -23.40 -6.47 17.45
CA THR A 294 -22.53 -7.64 17.37
C THR A 294 -23.18 -8.83 18.02
N SER A 295 -23.59 -9.82 17.23
CA SER A 295 -23.96 -11.15 17.75
C SER A 295 -22.67 -11.92 18.00
N ALA A 296 -22.33 -12.15 19.26
CA ALA A 296 -21.31 -13.12 19.62
C ALA A 296 -21.79 -14.51 19.18
N SER A 297 -21.31 -15.00 18.05
CA SER A 297 -21.52 -16.40 17.66
C SER A 297 -20.69 -17.28 18.61
N PRO A 298 -21.33 -18.15 19.41
CA PRO A 298 -20.60 -19.00 20.37
C PRO A 298 -19.90 -20.20 19.72
N LEU A 299 -19.80 -20.24 18.43
CA LEU A 299 -19.17 -21.33 17.69
C LEU A 299 -17.74 -20.97 17.29
N VAL A 300 -16.84 -21.60 17.98
CA VAL A 300 -15.38 -21.71 17.78
C VAL A 300 -14.54 -20.92 18.77
N SER A 301 -14.51 -21.43 19.99
CA SER A 301 -13.35 -21.31 20.86
C SER A 301 -12.42 -22.49 20.54
N ASP A 302 -11.61 -22.37 19.50
CA ASP A 302 -10.39 -23.17 19.41
C ASP A 302 -9.36 -22.44 18.56
N SER A 303 -8.23 -22.19 19.24
CA SER A 303 -6.90 -21.91 18.70
C SER A 303 -6.70 -20.76 17.72
N ALA A 304 -6.13 -19.68 18.23
CA ALA A 304 -5.02 -18.91 17.63
C ALA A 304 -5.12 -18.43 16.17
N SER A 305 -6.32 -18.08 15.68
CA SER A 305 -6.44 -17.27 14.47
C SER A 305 -7.43 -16.14 14.73
N THR A 306 -6.89 -14.97 14.89
CA THR A 306 -7.53 -13.70 15.20
C THR A 306 -8.41 -13.20 14.07
N SER A 307 -9.52 -13.85 13.79
CA SER A 307 -10.57 -13.32 12.92
C SER A 307 -11.88 -14.04 13.25
N ALA A 308 -12.39 -13.81 14.45
CA ALA A 308 -13.79 -14.10 14.71
C ALA A 308 -14.61 -13.29 13.70
N HIS A 309 -15.30 -13.95 12.78
CA HIS A 309 -16.25 -13.31 11.89
C HIS A 309 -17.37 -12.72 12.75
N VAL A 310 -17.21 -11.46 13.10
CA VAL A 310 -18.25 -10.72 13.82
C VAL A 310 -19.38 -10.50 12.83
N ILE A 311 -20.51 -11.18 13.07
CA ILE A 311 -21.73 -10.97 12.29
C ILE A 311 -22.49 -9.80 12.91
N TYR A 312 -22.70 -8.77 12.11
CA TYR A 312 -23.48 -7.61 12.50
C TYR A 312 -24.94 -7.78 12.09
N GLU A 313 -25.86 -7.61 13.03
CA GLU A 313 -27.32 -7.71 12.80
C GLU A 313 -27.82 -6.74 11.71
N HIS A 314 -27.16 -5.59 11.57
CA HIS A 314 -27.45 -4.59 10.53
C HIS A 314 -26.82 -4.88 9.17
N ASN A 315 -26.33 -6.11 8.93
CA ASN A 315 -25.77 -6.55 7.66
C ASN A 315 -24.78 -5.53 7.04
N ASN A 316 -23.78 -5.12 7.81
CA ASN A 316 -22.77 -4.15 7.36
C ASN A 316 -23.39 -2.83 6.85
N PHE A 317 -24.26 -2.20 7.64
CA PHE A 317 -24.95 -0.95 7.34
C PHE A 317 -25.94 -0.99 6.17
N GLN A 318 -26.26 -2.17 5.64
CA GLN A 318 -27.27 -2.32 4.60
C GLN A 318 -28.70 -2.28 5.18
N ASP A 319 -28.86 -2.58 6.48
CA ASP A 319 -30.11 -2.42 7.21
C ASP A 319 -30.01 -1.24 8.20
N PRO A 320 -30.51 -0.05 7.82
CA PRO A 320 -30.51 1.12 8.68
C PRO A 320 -31.34 0.99 9.95
N GLU A 321 -32.45 0.23 9.92
CA GLU A 321 -33.32 0.08 11.10
C GLU A 321 -32.66 -0.83 12.14
N ALA A 322 -32.12 -1.97 11.74
CA ALA A 322 -31.37 -2.84 12.63
C ALA A 322 -30.17 -2.10 13.25
N PHE A 323 -29.46 -1.25 12.46
CA PHE A 323 -28.38 -0.43 12.98
C PHE A 323 -28.84 0.54 14.08
N LEU A 324 -29.94 1.26 13.84
CA LEU A 324 -30.47 2.23 14.80
C LEU A 324 -31.11 1.54 16.02
N ALA A 325 -31.78 0.41 15.82
CA ALA A 325 -32.34 -0.41 16.91
C ALA A 325 -31.24 -0.95 17.84
N ALA A 326 -30.09 -1.32 17.28
CA ALA A 326 -28.91 -1.71 18.05
C ALA A 326 -28.22 -0.53 18.78
N GLY A 327 -28.75 0.69 18.68
CA GLY A 327 -28.18 1.88 19.33
C GLY A 327 -27.14 2.61 18.48
N GLY A 328 -27.15 2.38 17.18
CA GLY A 328 -26.26 3.05 16.21
C GLY A 328 -26.42 4.58 16.23
N ARG A 329 -25.34 5.30 15.97
CA ARG A 329 -25.25 6.76 16.02
C ARG A 329 -24.72 7.33 14.72
N ARG A 330 -25.13 8.58 14.43
CA ARG A 330 -24.60 9.32 13.31
C ARG A 330 -23.12 9.68 13.53
N GLY A 331 -22.37 9.85 12.45
CA GLY A 331 -20.96 10.15 12.46
C GLY A 331 -20.12 9.00 11.90
N ARG A 332 -18.82 9.13 11.98
CA ARG A 332 -17.88 8.07 11.54
C ARG A 332 -18.04 6.86 12.43
N GLN A 333 -18.03 5.68 11.80
CA GLN A 333 -18.15 4.41 12.49
C GLN A 333 -16.78 3.77 12.68
N TYR A 334 -16.58 3.12 13.82
CA TYR A 334 -15.37 2.34 14.07
C TYR A 334 -15.27 1.14 13.14
N GLN A 335 -16.40 0.47 12.94
CA GLN A 335 -16.51 -0.67 12.04
C GLN A 335 -16.22 -0.26 10.61
N THR A 336 -15.30 -0.97 9.95
CA THR A 336 -14.97 -0.82 8.54
C THR A 336 -15.71 -1.85 7.70
N LEU A 337 -15.96 -1.52 6.44
CA LEU A 337 -16.42 -2.47 5.44
C LEU A 337 -15.20 -3.17 4.84
N THR A 338 -15.23 -4.49 4.86
CA THR A 338 -14.23 -5.35 4.24
C THR A 338 -14.63 -5.71 2.80
N ASP A 339 -13.90 -6.61 2.17
CA ASP A 339 -14.14 -7.02 0.79
C ASP A 339 -15.57 -7.49 0.56
N GLY A 340 -16.21 -6.94 -0.46
CA GLY A 340 -17.59 -7.28 -0.80
C GLY A 340 -18.32 -6.22 -1.60
N THR A 341 -19.55 -6.53 -1.96
CA THR A 341 -20.46 -5.61 -2.65
C THR A 341 -21.61 -5.26 -1.72
N TYR A 342 -21.78 -3.99 -1.45
CA TYR A 342 -22.73 -3.49 -0.48
C TYR A 342 -23.75 -2.55 -1.12
N PHE A 343 -25.04 -2.82 -0.88
CA PHE A 343 -26.14 -1.98 -1.33
C PHE A 343 -26.54 -1.04 -0.19
N ILE A 344 -25.87 0.08 -0.10
CA ILE A 344 -26.02 1.04 1.00
C ILE A 344 -26.69 2.31 0.50
N ASN A 345 -27.69 2.77 1.25
CA ASN A 345 -28.35 4.05 1.02
C ASN A 345 -27.36 5.21 1.26
N ARG A 346 -27.02 5.97 0.21
CA ARG A 346 -26.07 7.09 0.31
C ARG A 346 -26.60 8.29 1.09
N TRP A 347 -27.90 8.43 1.22
CA TRP A 347 -28.49 9.38 2.15
C TRP A 347 -28.32 8.98 3.61
N PHE A 348 -28.26 7.67 3.87
CA PHE A 348 -28.03 7.13 5.21
C PHE A 348 -26.55 7.09 5.56
N ALA A 349 -25.72 6.60 4.65
CA ALA A 349 -24.30 6.41 4.90
C ALA A 349 -23.45 6.79 3.70
N THR A 350 -22.41 7.54 3.94
CA THR A 350 -21.33 7.79 2.99
C THR A 350 -20.18 6.86 3.26
N ILE A 351 -19.55 6.35 2.21
CA ILE A 351 -18.43 5.41 2.31
C ILE A 351 -17.21 6.05 1.63
N GLU A 352 -16.15 6.14 2.38
CA GLU A 352 -14.82 6.54 1.93
C GLU A 352 -13.96 5.28 1.76
N THR A 353 -13.40 5.08 0.57
CA THR A 353 -12.52 3.96 0.31
C THR A 353 -11.07 4.35 0.59
N VAL A 354 -10.42 3.58 1.47
CA VAL A 354 -9.03 3.80 1.90
C VAL A 354 -8.25 2.50 1.70
N PRO A 355 -6.98 2.55 1.29
CA PRO A 355 -6.18 1.33 1.17
C PRO A 355 -6.02 0.64 2.52
N LYS A 356 -5.97 -0.70 2.52
CA LYS A 356 -5.63 -1.49 3.71
C LYS A 356 -4.23 -1.14 4.17
N THR A 357 -4.03 -1.10 5.47
CA THR A 357 -2.69 -0.91 6.02
C THR A 357 -1.87 -2.17 5.84
N VAL A 358 -0.74 -2.04 5.16
CA VAL A 358 0.18 -3.14 4.90
C VAL A 358 1.36 -3.05 5.86
N VAL A 359 1.57 -4.10 6.63
CA VAL A 359 2.77 -4.29 7.43
C VAL A 359 3.70 -5.23 6.65
N PRO A 360 4.80 -4.74 6.07
CA PRO A 360 5.70 -5.56 5.28
C PRO A 360 6.51 -6.52 6.14
N ILE A 361 7.05 -7.57 5.52
CA ILE A 361 7.97 -8.50 6.19
C ILE A 361 9.18 -7.71 6.71
N GLY A 362 9.62 -8.01 7.92
CA GLY A 362 10.72 -7.29 8.59
C GLY A 362 10.28 -6.03 9.33
N HIS A 363 8.97 -5.76 9.38
CA HIS A 363 8.39 -4.69 10.19
C HIS A 363 7.28 -5.22 11.07
N VAL A 364 6.98 -4.49 12.11
CA VAL A 364 5.75 -4.64 12.90
C VAL A 364 4.99 -3.33 12.90
N GLY A 365 3.66 -3.45 12.95
CA GLY A 365 2.76 -2.30 13.06
C GLY A 365 2.42 -2.03 14.52
N VAL A 366 2.88 -0.92 15.08
CA VAL A 366 2.46 -0.47 16.40
C VAL A 366 1.21 0.39 16.25
N VAL A 367 0.12 -0.05 16.87
CA VAL A 367 -1.16 0.67 16.81
C VAL A 367 -1.20 1.75 17.88
N VAL A 368 -1.39 2.99 17.44
CA VAL A 368 -1.68 4.14 18.29
C VAL A 368 -3.17 4.46 18.14
N SER A 369 -3.98 4.00 19.08
CA SER A 369 -5.44 4.16 19.02
C SER A 369 -5.91 5.43 19.70
N TYR A 370 -6.74 6.20 19.00
CA TYR A 370 -7.48 7.36 19.53
C TYR A 370 -8.89 6.99 19.98
N TYR A 371 -9.30 5.75 19.69
CA TYR A 371 -10.60 5.18 19.98
C TYR A 371 -10.50 4.15 21.13
N GLY A 372 -11.59 4.01 21.88
CA GLY A 372 -11.71 3.03 22.96
C GLY A 372 -11.85 3.66 24.35
N SER A 373 -12.04 2.83 25.34
CA SER A 373 -12.04 3.20 26.74
C SER A 373 -10.63 3.61 27.20
N THR A 374 -10.55 4.38 28.25
CA THR A 374 -9.26 4.62 28.91
C THR A 374 -8.83 3.32 29.58
N GLY A 375 -7.75 2.74 29.10
CA GLY A 375 -7.21 1.49 29.61
C GLY A 375 -6.35 1.64 30.85
N ARG A 376 -5.96 0.49 31.41
CA ARG A 376 -4.95 0.45 32.45
C ARG A 376 -3.57 0.59 31.81
N ASP A 377 -2.73 1.44 32.39
CA ASP A 377 -1.35 1.56 31.98
C ASP A 377 -0.55 0.26 32.20
N LEU A 378 -0.03 -0.29 31.12
CA LEU A 378 0.79 -1.51 31.08
C LEU A 378 2.29 -1.21 30.91
N SER A 379 2.67 0.06 30.90
CA SER A 379 4.05 0.52 30.62
C SER A 379 5.10 0.04 31.60
N GLY A 380 4.69 -0.49 32.76
CA GLY A 380 5.58 -0.94 33.82
C GLY A 380 6.02 0.18 34.76
N ASP A 381 6.89 -0.17 35.73
CA ASP A 381 7.29 0.78 36.81
C ASP A 381 8.36 1.78 36.38
N ALA A 382 9.16 1.46 35.38
CA ALA A 382 10.30 2.28 34.96
C ALA A 382 9.89 3.52 34.14
N PHE A 383 8.79 3.42 33.37
CA PHE A 383 8.33 4.48 32.47
C PHE A 383 6.81 4.55 32.46
N ARG A 384 6.26 5.27 33.43
CA ARG A 384 4.82 5.51 33.54
C ARG A 384 4.41 6.72 32.72
N HIS A 385 4.25 6.56 31.43
CA HIS A 385 3.63 7.58 30.58
C HIS A 385 2.13 7.32 30.34
N GLY A 386 1.59 6.24 30.90
CA GLY A 386 0.16 5.98 30.97
C GLY A 386 -0.53 5.66 29.64
N GLU A 387 0.23 5.30 28.62
CA GLU A 387 -0.30 5.23 27.25
C GLU A 387 -0.15 3.86 26.60
N GLN A 388 0.56 2.91 27.22
CA GLN A 388 0.60 1.54 26.75
C GLN A 388 -0.58 0.78 27.35
N VAL A 389 -1.46 0.26 26.49
CA VAL A 389 -2.77 -0.28 26.86
C VAL A 389 -3.04 -1.61 26.16
N ALA A 390 -4.06 -2.31 26.61
CA ALA A 390 -4.53 -3.52 25.93
C ALA A 390 -5.16 -3.22 24.57
N GLU A 391 -5.27 -4.25 23.74
CA GLU A 391 -5.93 -4.15 22.44
C GLU A 391 -7.38 -3.70 22.58
N GLY A 392 -7.81 -2.72 21.77
CA GLY A 392 -9.14 -2.14 21.80
C GLY A 392 -9.31 -0.93 22.74
N GLU A 393 -8.30 -0.60 23.53
CA GLU A 393 -8.27 0.58 24.39
C GLU A 393 -7.57 1.76 23.72
N ARG A 394 -7.77 2.96 24.24
CA ARG A 394 -7.18 4.18 23.73
C ARG A 394 -5.75 4.35 24.26
N GLY A 395 -4.78 4.39 23.35
CA GLY A 395 -3.34 4.49 23.65
C GLY A 395 -2.52 3.66 22.66
N VAL A 396 -1.30 3.35 23.03
CA VAL A 396 -0.40 2.49 22.27
C VAL A 396 -0.67 1.04 22.69
N TRP A 397 -1.04 0.20 21.74
CA TRP A 397 -1.33 -1.21 22.05
C TRP A 397 -0.06 -1.97 22.40
N GLU A 398 -0.13 -2.76 23.47
CA GLU A 398 0.99 -3.59 23.95
C GLU A 398 1.42 -4.63 22.90
N ARG A 399 0.46 -5.19 22.17
CA ARG A 399 0.75 -6.19 21.12
C ARG A 399 0.84 -5.51 19.76
N PRO A 400 2.01 -5.55 19.12
CA PRO A 400 2.15 -5.04 17.78
C PRO A 400 1.54 -6.00 16.75
N LEU A 401 1.11 -5.47 15.63
CA LEU A 401 0.62 -6.24 14.50
C LEU A 401 1.80 -6.83 13.72
N GLY A 402 1.77 -8.13 13.47
CA GLY A 402 2.76 -8.81 12.63
C GLY A 402 2.64 -8.45 11.14
N PRO A 403 3.53 -8.98 10.29
CA PRO A 403 3.44 -8.79 8.85
C PRO A 403 2.11 -9.27 8.29
N GLY A 404 1.46 -8.44 7.48
CA GLY A 404 0.15 -8.74 6.92
C GLY A 404 -0.58 -7.50 6.39
N LYS A 405 -1.82 -7.71 5.96
CA LYS A 405 -2.72 -6.63 5.55
C LYS A 405 -3.86 -6.50 6.55
N TYR A 406 -4.10 -5.30 7.02
CA TYR A 406 -5.07 -5.02 8.07
C TYR A 406 -6.12 -4.04 7.61
N ALA A 407 -7.37 -4.37 7.88
CA ALA A 407 -8.53 -3.50 7.66
C ALA A 407 -8.67 -2.51 8.82
N PHE A 408 -7.70 -1.63 8.98
CA PHE A 408 -7.63 -0.70 10.10
C PHE A 408 -8.29 0.64 9.75
N ASN A 409 -9.12 1.14 10.66
CA ASN A 409 -9.76 2.43 10.52
C ASN A 409 -8.78 3.56 10.86
N THR A 410 -8.28 4.25 9.84
CA THR A 410 -7.29 5.32 9.97
C THR A 410 -7.76 6.54 10.76
N TYR A 411 -9.06 6.68 10.97
CA TYR A 411 -9.61 7.73 11.85
C TYR A 411 -9.66 7.29 13.31
N ALA A 412 -9.67 6.00 13.57
CA ALA A 412 -9.66 5.45 14.93
C ALA A 412 -8.25 5.43 15.53
N GLY A 413 -7.22 5.51 14.70
CA GLY A 413 -5.83 5.47 15.14
C GLY A 413 -4.86 5.52 13.97
N ASN A 414 -3.61 5.28 14.29
CA ASN A 414 -2.53 5.19 13.31
C ASN A 414 -1.72 3.90 13.56
N ILE A 415 -1.22 3.29 12.50
CA ILE A 415 -0.28 2.17 12.59
C ILE A 415 1.10 2.69 12.22
N VAL A 416 2.00 2.72 13.19
CA VAL A 416 3.38 3.12 13.00
C VAL A 416 4.21 1.89 12.68
N LEU A 417 4.87 1.89 11.52
CA LEU A 417 5.74 0.80 11.10
C LEU A 417 7.09 0.90 11.79
N VAL A 418 7.48 -0.15 12.50
CA VAL A 418 8.76 -0.26 13.18
C VAL A 418 9.55 -1.40 12.54
N PRO A 419 10.78 -1.18 12.07
CA PRO A 419 11.61 -2.24 11.52
C PRO A 419 12.06 -3.18 12.65
N THR A 420 11.91 -4.48 12.42
CA THR A 420 12.36 -5.55 13.33
C THR A 420 13.54 -6.33 12.76
N THR A 421 14.02 -5.97 11.59
CA THR A 421 15.28 -6.46 11.03
C THR A 421 16.41 -5.55 11.48
N ASN A 422 17.64 -6.05 11.42
CA ASN A 422 18.80 -5.21 11.62
C ASN A 422 18.87 -4.16 10.50
N PHE A 423 18.94 -2.90 10.87
CA PHE A 423 19.12 -1.80 9.92
C PHE A 423 20.34 -0.97 10.32
N VAL A 424 20.98 -0.40 9.34
CA VAL A 424 22.21 0.37 9.54
C VAL A 424 21.88 1.86 9.47
N LEU A 425 22.30 2.59 10.46
CA LEU A 425 22.24 4.04 10.48
C LEU A 425 23.62 4.61 10.15
N HIS A 426 23.67 5.52 9.17
CA HIS A 426 24.90 6.13 8.72
C HIS A 426 25.01 7.58 9.22
N TRP A 427 25.97 7.83 10.09
CA TRP A 427 26.45 9.19 10.38
C TRP A 427 27.54 9.56 9.37
N ILE A 428 27.12 9.69 8.12
CA ILE A 428 28.01 10.04 7.00
C ILE A 428 27.30 11.13 6.20
N THR A 429 27.92 12.27 6.07
CA THR A 429 27.34 13.40 5.34
C THR A 429 27.09 13.04 3.88
N GLY A 430 25.84 13.17 3.41
CA GLY A 430 25.46 12.92 2.02
C GLY A 430 25.20 11.45 1.67
N ARG A 431 25.19 10.53 2.63
CA ARG A 431 24.80 9.13 2.44
C ARG A 431 23.50 8.83 3.18
N THR A 432 22.53 8.25 2.48
CA THR A 432 21.23 7.88 3.03
C THR A 432 20.88 6.48 2.53
N GLU A 433 20.39 5.64 3.42
CA GLU A 433 19.89 4.30 3.08
C GLU A 433 18.41 4.35 2.62
N SER A 434 17.94 3.27 2.03
CA SER A 434 16.57 3.17 1.49
C SER A 434 15.46 3.37 2.50
N HIS A 435 15.73 3.19 3.80
CA HIS A 435 14.79 3.41 4.88
C HIS A 435 14.63 4.88 5.30
N HIS A 436 15.49 5.80 4.83
CA HIS A 436 15.46 7.25 5.09
C HIS A 436 15.46 7.69 6.57
N TYR A 437 15.86 6.80 7.49
CA TYR A 437 15.98 7.16 8.92
C TYR A 437 17.23 8.00 9.21
N ASP A 438 18.25 7.90 8.37
CA ASP A 438 19.55 8.55 8.46
C ASP A 438 19.66 9.83 7.61
N GLU A 439 18.58 10.26 6.97
CA GLU A 439 18.56 11.44 6.08
C GLU A 439 19.09 12.72 6.72
N ASN A 440 18.88 12.91 8.02
CA ASN A 440 19.31 14.07 8.77
C ASN A 440 20.61 13.86 9.54
N LEU A 441 21.17 12.64 9.49
CA LEU A 441 22.42 12.33 10.18
C LEU A 441 23.62 12.83 9.39
N ARG A 442 24.62 13.31 10.10
CA ARG A 442 25.85 13.81 9.52
C ARG A 442 27.05 13.20 10.25
N SER A 443 28.20 13.20 9.59
CA SER A 443 29.47 12.83 10.24
C SER A 443 29.67 13.64 11.52
N ILE A 444 30.12 12.98 12.58
CA ILE A 444 30.27 13.62 13.90
C ILE A 444 31.53 14.49 13.90
N GLU A 445 31.36 15.76 14.10
CA GLU A 445 32.49 16.69 14.28
C GLU A 445 33.06 16.53 15.68
N LEU A 446 34.34 16.27 15.75
CA LEU A 446 35.09 16.00 16.98
C LEU A 446 36.15 17.06 17.16
N VAL A 447 36.59 17.25 18.43
CA VAL A 447 37.81 18.03 18.76
C VAL A 447 38.71 17.12 19.58
N THR A 448 39.89 16.84 19.07
CA THR A 448 40.87 15.97 19.76
C THR A 448 41.65 16.73 20.83
N ARG A 449 42.35 16.01 21.71
CA ARG A 449 43.18 16.57 22.76
C ARG A 449 44.27 17.49 22.22
N ASP A 450 44.76 17.23 21.04
CA ASP A 450 45.79 17.97 20.29
C ASP A 450 45.20 19.04 19.35
N ALA A 451 43.90 19.40 19.59
CA ALA A 451 43.16 20.47 18.88
C ALA A 451 42.98 20.25 17.36
N TYR A 452 42.94 19.02 16.87
CA TYR A 452 42.44 18.72 15.52
C TYR A 452 40.91 18.58 15.53
N GLU A 453 40.29 18.99 14.43
CA GLU A 453 38.85 18.94 14.23
C GLU A 453 38.47 17.93 13.11
N PRO A 454 38.62 16.62 13.37
CA PRO A 454 38.20 15.62 12.38
C PRO A 454 36.68 15.41 12.39
N SER A 455 36.10 15.13 11.23
CA SER A 455 34.78 14.55 11.10
C SER A 455 34.87 13.03 11.15
N LEU A 456 34.12 12.40 12.03
CA LEU A 456 34.09 10.96 12.20
C LEU A 456 32.88 10.37 11.49
N PRO A 457 33.05 9.66 10.37
CA PRO A 457 32.00 8.87 9.78
C PRO A 457 31.74 7.61 10.62
N LEU A 458 30.48 7.36 10.95
CA LEU A 458 30.06 6.29 11.84
C LEU A 458 28.91 5.52 11.18
N SER A 459 28.87 4.22 11.37
CA SER A 459 27.73 3.37 11.04
C SER A 459 27.38 2.52 12.24
N VAL A 460 26.14 2.54 12.64
CA VAL A 460 25.64 1.76 13.77
C VAL A 460 24.55 0.82 13.29
N VAL A 461 24.71 -0.46 13.58
CA VAL A 461 23.71 -1.48 13.30
C VAL A 461 22.78 -1.56 14.49
N VAL A 462 21.51 -1.31 14.25
CA VAL A 462 20.46 -1.25 15.27
C VAL A 462 19.43 -2.33 15.02
N HIS A 463 18.91 -2.92 16.10
CA HIS A 463 17.82 -3.87 16.09
C HIS A 463 16.74 -3.43 17.09
N ILE A 464 15.48 -3.53 16.70
CA ILE A 464 14.32 -3.30 17.57
C ILE A 464 13.56 -4.62 17.69
N ASP A 465 13.48 -5.16 18.90
CA ASP A 465 12.69 -6.36 19.16
C ASP A 465 11.20 -6.05 18.92
N TYR A 466 10.51 -6.98 18.26
CA TYR A 466 9.08 -6.82 17.95
C TYR A 466 8.22 -6.64 19.22
N GLN A 467 8.58 -7.26 20.34
CA GLN A 467 7.86 -7.15 21.61
C GLN A 467 8.07 -5.79 22.27
N ARG A 468 9.21 -5.13 22.01
CA ARG A 468 9.56 -3.82 22.56
C ARG A 468 9.19 -2.65 21.67
N ALA A 469 8.82 -2.92 20.42
CA ALA A 469 8.40 -1.89 19.48
C ALA A 469 7.30 -0.96 20.02
N PRO A 470 6.25 -1.43 20.72
CA PRO A 470 5.25 -0.54 21.32
C PRO A 470 5.84 0.43 22.38
N SER A 471 6.77 -0.03 23.21
CA SER A 471 7.45 0.79 24.19
C SER A 471 8.28 1.90 23.53
N VAL A 472 8.96 1.58 22.43
CA VAL A 472 9.71 2.56 21.63
C VAL A 472 8.78 3.63 21.07
N ILE A 473 7.66 3.25 20.50
CA ILE A 473 6.70 4.22 19.93
C ILE A 473 6.03 5.06 21.02
N GLN A 474 5.70 4.45 22.14
CA GLN A 474 5.14 5.18 23.29
C GLN A 474 6.06 6.30 23.76
N ARG A 475 7.36 6.03 23.84
CA ARG A 475 8.36 7.00 24.36
C ARG A 475 8.71 8.09 23.35
N PHE A 476 8.84 7.74 22.08
CA PHE A 476 9.42 8.62 21.07
C PHE A 476 8.41 9.03 20.00
N GLY A 477 7.29 8.32 19.89
CA GLY A 477 6.24 8.55 18.90
C GLY A 477 6.58 8.06 17.50
N ASP A 478 7.86 8.01 17.13
CA ASP A 478 8.34 7.56 15.82
C ASP A 478 9.81 7.13 15.92
N VAL A 479 10.22 6.15 15.10
CA VAL A 479 11.60 5.69 15.00
C VAL A 479 12.54 6.80 14.53
N LYS A 480 12.11 7.66 13.60
CA LYS A 480 12.92 8.80 13.12
C LYS A 480 13.19 9.80 14.25
N LYS A 481 12.22 10.06 15.11
CA LYS A 481 12.40 10.94 16.29
C LYS A 481 13.35 10.34 17.32
N LEU A 482 13.22 9.02 17.58
CA LEU A 482 14.16 8.31 18.44
C LEU A 482 15.60 8.52 17.97
N ILE A 483 15.86 8.32 16.68
CA ILE A 483 17.19 8.44 16.09
C ILE A 483 17.71 9.88 16.21
N THR A 484 16.94 10.86 15.76
CA THR A 484 17.38 12.25 15.68
C THR A 484 17.43 12.97 17.02
N GLN A 485 16.53 12.63 17.95
CA GLN A 485 16.42 13.34 19.24
C GLN A 485 17.17 12.65 20.38
N THR A 486 17.45 11.36 20.26
CA THR A 486 18.07 10.58 21.32
C THR A 486 19.37 9.94 20.90
N LEU A 487 19.38 9.14 19.81
CA LEU A 487 20.59 8.42 19.42
C LEU A 487 21.67 9.36 18.88
N ASP A 488 21.33 10.32 18.04
CA ASP A 488 22.28 11.26 17.47
C ASP A 488 22.98 12.12 18.54
N PRO A 489 22.29 12.81 19.46
CA PRO A 489 22.95 13.54 20.53
C PRO A 489 23.78 12.65 21.47
N LEU A 490 23.29 11.44 21.75
CA LEU A 490 23.97 10.50 22.64
C LEU A 490 25.29 10.00 22.02
N LEU A 491 25.25 9.60 20.75
CA LEU A 491 26.44 9.19 20.02
C LEU A 491 27.42 10.34 19.84
N SER A 492 26.94 11.50 19.45
CA SER A 492 27.76 12.71 19.28
C SER A 492 28.45 13.09 20.58
N ALA A 493 27.74 13.07 21.72
CA ALA A 493 28.34 13.35 23.02
C ALA A 493 29.39 12.30 23.40
N TYR A 494 29.09 11.02 23.21
CA TYR A 494 29.99 9.93 23.55
C TYR A 494 31.31 9.99 22.77
N PHE A 495 31.23 10.17 21.45
CA PHE A 495 32.44 10.22 20.63
C PHE A 495 33.23 11.52 20.81
N ARG A 496 32.57 12.64 21.12
CA ARG A 496 33.26 13.89 21.51
C ARG A 496 34.04 13.72 22.82
N ASP A 497 33.46 13.02 23.81
CA ASP A 497 34.13 12.74 25.08
C ASP A 497 35.38 11.88 24.91
N ILE A 498 35.30 10.86 24.03
CA ILE A 498 36.46 10.03 23.64
C ILE A 498 37.52 10.88 22.93
N ALA A 499 37.13 11.73 22.00
CA ALA A 499 38.05 12.57 21.24
C ALA A 499 38.80 13.56 22.11
N HIS A 500 38.14 14.18 23.09
CA HIS A 500 38.79 15.06 24.05
C HIS A 500 39.87 14.40 24.90
N ARG A 501 39.79 13.10 25.11
CA ARG A 501 40.77 12.34 25.91
C ARG A 501 41.95 11.81 25.07
N LYS A 502 41.78 11.71 23.75
CA LYS A 502 42.73 11.08 22.84
C LYS A 502 43.28 12.06 21.81
N THR A 503 44.52 11.86 21.44
CA THR A 503 45.15 12.58 20.30
C THR A 503 44.59 12.02 18.96
N MET A 504 44.71 12.81 17.92
CA MET A 504 44.35 12.38 16.56
C MET A 504 45.02 11.07 16.17
N LEU A 505 46.27 10.91 16.58
CA LEU A 505 47.05 9.75 16.37
C LEU A 505 46.51 8.48 17.04
N GLU A 506 46.18 8.63 18.32
CA GLU A 506 45.57 7.57 19.14
C GLU A 506 44.21 7.17 18.57
N LEU A 507 43.41 8.12 18.09
CA LEU A 507 42.13 7.85 17.42
C LEU A 507 42.30 6.97 16.15
N LEU A 508 43.35 7.19 15.40
CA LEU A 508 43.64 6.41 14.20
C LEU A 508 44.22 5.02 14.50
N HIS A 509 45.09 4.94 15.50
CA HIS A 509 45.84 3.70 15.82
C HIS A 509 45.01 2.74 16.69
N GLU A 510 44.28 3.28 17.66
CA GLU A 510 43.47 2.50 18.61
C GLU A 510 42.00 2.37 18.17
N ARG A 511 41.72 2.58 16.91
CA ARG A 511 40.35 2.53 16.34
C ARG A 511 39.60 1.27 16.75
N ASP A 512 40.23 0.10 16.66
CA ASP A 512 39.59 -1.18 17.01
C ASP A 512 39.29 -1.33 18.51
N LEU A 513 40.10 -0.71 19.36
CA LEU A 513 39.87 -0.66 20.79
C LEU A 513 38.68 0.27 21.10
N ILE A 514 38.68 1.45 20.52
CA ILE A 514 37.61 2.46 20.66
C ILE A 514 36.28 1.86 20.15
N GLN A 515 36.30 1.15 19.04
CA GLN A 515 35.11 0.50 18.51
C GLN A 515 34.53 -0.53 19.49
N ARG A 516 35.35 -1.38 20.11
CA ARG A 516 34.89 -2.37 21.09
C ARG A 516 34.35 -1.73 22.36
N GLU A 517 35.03 -0.69 22.87
CA GLU A 517 34.58 0.07 24.02
C GLU A 517 33.24 0.79 23.73
N ALA A 518 33.14 1.42 22.55
CA ALA A 518 31.93 2.05 22.10
C ALA A 518 30.77 1.06 21.96
N GLN A 519 31.00 -0.11 21.34
CA GLN A 519 30.00 -1.14 21.22
C GLN A 519 29.47 -1.62 22.57
N ALA A 520 30.36 -1.84 23.55
CA ALA A 520 29.97 -2.28 24.88
C ALA A 520 29.12 -1.23 25.62
N GLU A 521 29.55 0.03 25.60
CA GLU A 521 28.86 1.11 26.30
C GLU A 521 27.54 1.49 25.60
N LEU A 522 27.55 1.55 24.27
CA LEU A 522 26.35 1.88 23.51
C LEU A 522 25.31 0.75 23.59
N ARG A 523 25.73 -0.51 23.62
CA ARG A 523 24.81 -1.63 23.87
C ARG A 523 24.10 -1.46 25.20
N ARG A 524 24.79 -1.07 26.26
CA ARG A 524 24.20 -0.83 27.57
C ARG A 524 23.20 0.33 27.53
N ARG A 525 23.57 1.46 26.94
CA ARG A 525 22.70 2.65 26.85
C ARG A 525 21.51 2.46 25.95
N PHE A 526 21.66 1.79 24.82
CA PHE A 526 20.56 1.53 23.89
C PHE A 526 19.51 0.62 24.50
N HIS A 527 19.94 -0.33 25.33
CA HIS A 527 19.02 -1.20 26.06
C HIS A 527 18.10 -0.42 27.01
N GLU A 528 18.52 0.71 27.55
CA GLU A 528 17.69 1.61 28.36
C GLU A 528 16.53 2.23 27.54
N PHE A 529 16.65 2.26 26.23
CA PHE A 529 15.66 2.77 25.30
C PHE A 529 14.89 1.66 24.57
N ASP A 530 15.01 0.41 25.02
CA ASP A 530 14.40 -0.78 24.39
C ASP A 530 14.89 -1.07 22.96
N ILE A 531 16.16 -0.73 22.68
CA ILE A 531 16.81 -0.93 21.41
C ILE A 531 18.09 -1.75 21.63
N GLU A 532 18.46 -2.54 20.65
CA GLU A 532 19.70 -3.29 20.67
C GLU A 532 20.72 -2.66 19.71
N CYS A 533 21.89 -2.33 20.24
CA CYS A 533 23.06 -2.00 19.44
C CYS A 533 23.74 -3.32 19.05
N VAL A 534 23.61 -3.72 17.81
CA VAL A 534 24.22 -4.98 17.31
C VAL A 534 25.71 -4.77 17.07
N ASP A 535 26.07 -3.72 16.33
CA ASP A 535 27.45 -3.39 16.01
C ASP A 535 27.65 -1.88 15.80
N VAL A 536 28.89 -1.43 16.01
CA VAL A 536 29.30 -0.05 15.79
C VAL A 536 30.52 -0.07 14.88
N LEU A 537 30.41 0.55 13.72
CA LEU A 537 31.47 0.59 12.72
C LEU A 537 31.97 2.03 12.61
N ILE A 538 33.24 2.23 12.99
CA ILE A 538 33.87 3.54 12.91
C ILE A 538 34.59 3.65 11.56
N GLY A 539 34.29 4.67 10.77
CA GLY A 539 34.99 4.97 9.54
C GLY A 539 36.34 5.65 9.77
N LYS A 540 37.05 5.95 8.69
CA LYS A 540 38.29 6.73 8.77
C LYS A 540 37.92 8.18 9.08
N PRO A 541 38.45 8.80 10.13
CA PRO A 541 38.25 10.22 10.36
C PRO A 541 38.74 11.06 9.18
N ASP A 542 37.94 12.03 8.80
CA ASP A 542 38.22 12.94 7.69
C ASP A 542 38.27 14.38 8.21
N THR A 543 39.12 15.21 7.63
CA THR A 543 39.18 16.63 7.99
C THR A 543 38.73 17.46 6.81
N ALA A 544 37.62 18.12 6.93
CA ALA A 544 37.00 18.92 5.89
C ALA A 544 37.84 20.14 5.45
N GLU A 545 38.87 20.53 6.22
CA GLU A 545 39.71 21.73 5.93
C GLU A 545 41.17 21.48 5.56
N ALA A 546 41.61 20.22 5.47
CA ALA A 546 43.03 19.95 5.27
C ALA A 546 43.26 18.99 4.11
N ASP A 547 43.27 19.52 2.91
CA ASP A 547 44.04 18.94 1.83
C ASP A 547 45.44 18.54 2.34
N GLY A 548 45.67 17.27 2.57
CA GLY A 548 46.97 16.69 2.85
C GLY A 548 47.51 16.74 4.29
N LYS A 549 46.87 17.37 5.28
CA LYS A 549 47.41 17.41 6.67
C LYS A 549 47.38 16.05 7.37
N ILE A 550 46.34 15.28 7.22
CA ILE A 550 46.27 13.92 7.80
C ILE A 550 47.23 13.00 7.04
N GLU A 551 47.34 13.12 5.73
CA GLU A 551 48.23 12.33 4.90
C GLU A 551 49.69 12.64 5.27
N SER A 552 50.02 13.91 5.45
CA SER A 552 51.33 14.33 5.92
C SER A 552 51.65 13.84 7.36
N LEU A 553 50.66 13.79 8.22
CA LEU A 553 50.80 13.26 9.60
C LEU A 553 50.95 11.74 9.62
N LEU A 554 50.24 11.04 8.76
CA LEU A 554 50.38 9.59 8.57
C LEU A 554 51.74 9.25 7.93
N GLU A 555 52.21 10.09 7.05
CA GLU A 555 53.55 9.93 6.43
C GLU A 555 54.65 10.24 7.44
N GLN A 556 54.52 11.27 8.24
CA GLN A 556 55.46 11.53 9.37
C GLN A 556 55.47 10.37 10.38
N LEU A 557 54.31 9.75 10.64
CA LEU A 557 54.23 8.58 11.49
C LEU A 557 54.95 7.38 10.87
N ARG A 558 54.71 7.08 9.59
CA ARG A 558 55.40 6.03 8.89
C ARG A 558 56.91 6.25 8.93
N LEU A 559 57.35 7.47 8.67
CA LEU A 559 58.74 7.84 8.76
C LEU A 559 59.31 7.68 10.17
N ARG A 560 58.54 8.08 11.19
CA ARG A 560 58.94 7.92 12.57
C ARG A 560 59.01 6.44 12.97
N GLN A 561 58.02 5.62 12.58
CA GLN A 561 58.00 4.20 12.86
C GLN A 561 59.12 3.44 12.12
N LEU A 562 59.36 3.80 10.85
CA LEU A 562 60.51 3.35 10.09
C LEU A 562 61.84 3.72 10.75
N SER A 563 61.94 4.95 11.28
CA SER A 563 63.15 5.41 12.01
C SER A 563 63.34 4.61 13.30
N ILE A 564 62.27 4.30 14.02
CA ILE A 564 62.36 3.46 15.27
C ILE A 564 62.77 2.04 14.90
N GLU A 565 62.17 1.42 13.89
CA GLU A 565 62.53 0.11 13.42
C GLU A 565 63.96 0.04 12.88
N GLN A 566 64.41 1.12 12.21
CA GLN A 566 65.79 1.25 11.79
C GLN A 566 66.73 1.36 12.98
N LEU A 567 66.37 2.17 14.01
CA LEU A 567 67.18 2.25 15.23
C LEU A 567 67.28 0.90 15.95
N GLU A 568 66.15 0.18 16.12
CA GLU A 568 66.20 -1.17 16.70
C GLU A 568 67.04 -2.13 15.85
N THR A 569 66.94 -2.00 14.53
CA THR A 569 67.71 -2.84 13.61
C THR A 569 69.20 -2.50 13.72
N TYR A 570 69.54 -1.22 13.82
CA TYR A 570 70.93 -0.77 14.04
C TYR A 570 71.46 -1.20 15.43
N GLU A 571 70.64 -1.14 16.49
CA GLU A 571 71.04 -1.61 17.81
C GLU A 571 71.25 -3.14 17.82
N ARG A 572 70.39 -3.90 17.18
CA ARG A 572 70.57 -5.36 17.02
C ARG A 572 71.80 -5.70 16.17
N GLN A 573 72.04 -4.93 15.09
CA GLN A 573 73.23 -5.07 14.30
C GLN A 573 74.52 -4.70 15.06
N ARG A 574 74.47 -3.67 15.88
CA ARG A 574 75.58 -3.26 16.74
C ARG A 574 75.85 -4.31 17.80
N GLU A 575 74.86 -4.81 18.49
CA GLU A 575 75.00 -5.93 19.44
C GLU A 575 75.54 -7.21 18.78
N ALA A 576 75.05 -7.51 17.58
CA ALA A 576 75.53 -8.66 16.81
C ALA A 576 77.01 -8.47 16.43
N ASN A 577 77.39 -7.26 16.00
CA ASN A 577 78.78 -6.93 15.67
C ASN A 577 79.69 -6.90 16.90
N GLU A 578 79.21 -6.44 18.05
CA GLU A 578 79.94 -6.51 19.32
C GLU A 578 80.14 -7.94 19.77
N LYS A 579 79.09 -8.79 19.64
CA LYS A 579 79.20 -10.23 19.93
C LYS A 579 80.14 -10.96 18.96
N LEU A 580 80.11 -10.59 17.65
CA LEU A 580 81.03 -11.10 16.66
C LEU A 580 82.48 -10.66 16.94
N ARG A 581 82.67 -9.42 17.37
CA ARG A 581 83.99 -8.90 17.76
C ARG A 581 84.52 -9.62 18.98
N SER A 582 83.71 -9.77 20.03
CA SER A 582 84.09 -10.52 21.25
C SER A 582 84.38 -12.01 20.96
N LEU A 583 83.63 -12.60 20.01
CA LEU A 583 83.82 -13.98 19.60
C LEU A 583 85.12 -14.14 18.76
N ASN A 584 85.44 -13.15 17.91
CA ASN A 584 86.67 -13.10 17.16
C ASN A 584 87.87 -12.83 18.10
N GLU A 585 87.76 -11.94 19.08
CA GLU A 585 88.79 -11.72 20.10
C GLU A 585 88.99 -12.98 20.96
N ALA A 586 87.89 -13.69 21.36
CA ALA A 586 88.01 -14.98 22.08
C ALA A 586 88.61 -16.05 21.18
N LYS A 587 88.32 -16.10 19.90
CA LYS A 587 88.98 -17.03 18.96
C LYS A 587 90.45 -16.69 18.79
N ALA A 588 90.82 -15.43 18.62
CA ALA A 588 92.23 -15.01 18.50
C ALA A 588 93.01 -15.30 19.78
N GLN A 589 92.43 -15.15 20.97
CA GLN A 589 93.02 -15.54 22.28
C GLN A 589 93.18 -17.06 22.37
N ALA A 590 92.11 -17.82 21.95
CA ALA A 590 92.20 -19.28 21.94
C ALA A 590 93.25 -19.77 20.94
N GLU A 591 93.36 -19.16 19.77
CA GLU A 591 94.44 -19.46 18.74
C GLU A 591 95.81 -19.12 19.27
N MET A 592 95.94 -17.96 20.00
CA MET A 592 97.18 -17.56 20.59
C MET A 592 97.59 -18.52 21.77
N GLN A 593 96.61 -18.93 22.58
CA GLN A 593 96.86 -19.93 23.62
C GLN A 593 97.23 -21.31 23.00
N THR A 594 96.59 -21.74 21.95
CA THR A 594 96.87 -22.96 21.25
C THR A 594 98.24 -22.90 20.58
N SER A 595 98.60 -21.76 19.99
CA SER A 595 99.92 -21.58 19.41
C SER A 595 101.01 -21.54 20.48
N MET A 596 100.78 -20.90 21.65
CA MET A 596 101.73 -20.99 22.81
C MET A 596 101.86 -22.33 23.39
N THR A 597 100.74 -23.07 23.52
CA THR A 597 100.75 -24.48 24.02
C THR A 597 101.44 -25.40 22.99
N ASN A 598 101.20 -25.22 21.70
CA ASN A 598 101.83 -25.92 20.65
C ASN A 598 103.37 -25.63 20.60
N ALA A 599 103.74 -24.35 20.79
CA ALA A 599 105.22 -23.99 20.89
C ALA A 599 105.85 -24.66 22.17
N ARG A 600 105.15 -24.69 23.34
CA ARG A 600 105.66 -25.40 24.52
C ARG A 600 105.77 -26.91 24.30
N LEU A 601 104.75 -27.47 23.66
CA LEU A 601 104.75 -28.91 23.29
C LEU A 601 105.83 -29.22 22.26
N GLN A 602 106.10 -28.33 21.31
CA GLN A 602 107.17 -28.51 20.34
C GLN A 602 108.56 -28.49 21.01
N VAL A 603 108.79 -27.66 22.04
CA VAL A 603 110.02 -27.67 22.81
C VAL A 603 110.20 -28.98 23.62
N GLN A 604 109.04 -29.47 24.25
CA GLN A 604 109.08 -30.77 24.95
C GLN A 604 109.18 -31.97 23.98
N ILE A 605 108.66 -31.88 22.80
CA ILE A 605 108.78 -32.93 21.77
C ILE A 605 110.20 -32.96 21.16
N ALA A 606 110.86 -31.79 21.07
CA ALA A 606 112.26 -31.75 20.56
C ALA A 606 113.25 -32.45 21.58
N GLU A 607 112.98 -32.36 22.88
CA GLU A 607 113.78 -33.09 23.91
C GLU A 607 113.48 -34.56 24.01
N SER A 608 112.25 -35.01 23.68
CA SER A 608 111.91 -36.47 23.71
C SER A 608 112.10 -37.11 22.34
N LYS A 609 112.39 -36.40 21.25
CA LYS A 609 112.65 -36.96 19.90
C LYS A 609 114.05 -37.52 19.69
N GLY A 610 114.99 -37.18 20.60
CA GLY A 610 116.31 -37.79 20.60
C GLY A 610 116.38 -39.28 20.92
N ASP A 611 115.37 -39.75 21.68
CA ASP A 611 115.38 -41.14 22.18
C ASP A 611 114.40 -42.08 21.47
N ALA A 612 113.48 -41.54 20.64
CA ALA A 612 112.45 -42.35 20.02
C ALA A 612 112.60 -42.59 18.50
N GLU A 613 113.58 -41.98 17.85
CA GLU A 613 113.77 -42.14 16.41
C GLU A 613 114.31 -43.52 15.97
N LEU A 614 114.83 -44.34 16.90
CA LEU A 614 115.29 -45.68 16.59
C LEU A 614 114.19 -46.77 16.72
N ALA A 615 113.07 -46.48 17.41
CA ALA A 615 112.01 -47.44 17.55
C ALA A 615 110.81 -47.26 16.63
N LEU A 616 110.69 -46.15 15.96
CA LEU A 616 109.46 -45.79 15.18
C LEU A 616 109.60 -45.97 13.64
N ALA A 617 110.82 -46.25 13.11
CA ALA A 617 110.96 -46.54 11.66
C ALA A 617 110.30 -47.85 11.22
N LYS A 618 109.89 -48.72 12.20
CA LYS A 618 109.22 -49.96 11.88
C LYS A 618 107.69 -49.94 12.08
N ARG A 619 107.15 -48.89 12.77
CA ARG A 619 105.68 -48.76 12.98
C ARG A 619 104.97 -47.69 12.09
N GLN A 620 105.73 -46.88 11.40
CA GLN A 620 105.17 -45.82 10.49
C GLN A 620 104.63 -46.36 9.19
N ASN A 621 105.13 -47.52 8.74
CA ASN A 621 104.69 -48.06 7.47
C ASN A 621 103.29 -48.71 7.52
N ASP A 622 102.84 -49.17 8.71
CA ASP A 622 101.55 -49.79 8.82
C ASP A 622 100.42 -48.80 9.15
N ARG A 623 100.75 -47.60 9.72
CA ARG A 623 99.72 -46.60 10.09
C ARG A 623 99.34 -45.69 8.92
N THR A 624 100.27 -45.42 7.99
CA THR A 624 99.96 -44.55 6.82
C THR A 624 98.98 -45.22 5.85
N VAL A 625 99.01 -46.59 5.79
CA VAL A 625 98.10 -47.32 4.91
C VAL A 625 96.67 -47.32 5.50
N MET A 626 96.58 -47.40 6.89
CA MET A 626 95.26 -47.36 7.53
C MET A 626 94.63 -45.95 7.61
N GLN A 627 95.38 -44.89 7.75
CA GLN A 627 94.88 -43.53 7.77
C GLN A 627 94.38 -43.04 6.38
N ALA A 628 95.08 -43.44 5.33
CA ALA A 628 94.69 -43.16 3.94
C ALA A 628 93.33 -43.82 3.56
N GLN A 629 93.12 -45.05 4.13
CA GLN A 629 91.80 -45.74 3.94
C GLN A 629 90.67 -45.13 4.71
N THR A 630 90.91 -44.58 5.92
CA THR A 630 89.88 -43.94 6.75
C THR A 630 89.48 -42.54 6.24
N GLU A 631 90.50 -41.81 5.72
CA GLU A 631 90.18 -40.47 5.06
C GLU A 631 89.42 -40.62 3.76
N LEU A 632 89.76 -41.70 2.98
CA LEU A 632 88.99 -41.99 1.74
C LEU A 632 87.54 -42.40 2.03
N THR A 633 87.30 -43.09 3.10
CA THR A 633 85.94 -43.51 3.54
C THR A 633 85.16 -42.33 4.13
N ASN A 634 85.82 -41.40 4.90
CA ASN A 634 85.18 -40.24 5.48
C ASN A 634 84.90 -39.18 4.42
N THR A 635 85.78 -39.02 3.37
CA THR A 635 85.52 -38.16 2.27
C THR A 635 84.41 -38.69 1.37
N ARG A 636 84.33 -39.99 1.15
CA ARG A 636 83.21 -40.65 0.45
C ARG A 636 81.90 -40.45 1.16
N LEU A 637 81.84 -40.57 2.48
CA LEU A 637 80.64 -40.34 3.28
C LEU A 637 80.21 -38.87 3.25
N LYS A 638 81.19 -37.95 3.35
CA LYS A 638 80.85 -36.51 3.23
C LYS A 638 80.32 -36.11 1.85
N VAL A 639 80.91 -36.71 0.78
CA VAL A 639 80.37 -36.48 -0.57
C VAL A 639 79.00 -37.09 -0.75
N GLN A 640 78.76 -38.30 -0.24
CA GLN A 640 77.41 -38.88 -0.27
C GLN A 640 76.40 -38.16 0.59
N MET A 641 76.78 -37.60 1.76
CA MET A 641 75.87 -36.75 2.52
C MET A 641 75.56 -35.41 1.80
N ALA A 642 76.57 -34.81 1.17
CA ALA A 642 76.36 -33.59 0.39
C ALA A 642 75.51 -33.82 -0.88
N GLU A 643 75.69 -35.00 -1.54
CA GLU A 643 74.80 -35.40 -2.64
C GLU A 643 73.38 -35.67 -2.18
N CYS A 644 73.19 -36.36 -1.04
CA CYS A 644 71.84 -36.58 -0.47
C CYS A 644 71.16 -35.29 0.01
N GLU A 645 71.94 -34.33 0.58
CA GLU A 645 71.36 -33.01 0.96
C GLU A 645 71.03 -32.20 -0.26
N GLY A 646 71.90 -32.22 -1.30
CA GLY A 646 71.63 -31.54 -2.58
C GLY A 646 70.39 -32.12 -3.28
N ASP A 647 70.27 -33.44 -3.34
CA ASP A 647 69.08 -34.09 -3.92
C ASP A 647 67.80 -33.82 -3.11
N ALA A 648 67.94 -33.75 -1.78
CA ALA A 648 66.78 -33.38 -0.92
C ALA A 648 66.35 -31.91 -1.11
N GLU A 649 67.31 -30.98 -1.31
CA GLU A 649 67.00 -29.60 -1.62
C GLU A 649 66.38 -29.45 -3.00
N VAL A 650 66.91 -30.11 -4.00
CA VAL A 650 66.38 -30.13 -5.38
C VAL A 650 64.96 -30.74 -5.39
N ALA A 651 64.74 -31.81 -4.61
CA ALA A 651 63.43 -32.42 -4.47
C ALA A 651 62.42 -31.53 -3.74
N ARG A 652 62.88 -30.70 -2.77
CA ARG A 652 62.02 -29.67 -2.11
C ARG A 652 61.71 -28.54 -3.02
N ALA A 653 62.71 -28.04 -3.75
CA ALA A 653 62.53 -26.95 -4.73
C ALA A 653 61.60 -27.37 -5.87
N ARG A 654 61.71 -28.61 -6.38
CA ARG A 654 60.80 -29.14 -7.39
C ARG A 654 59.35 -29.24 -6.86
N ARG A 655 59.15 -29.75 -5.66
CA ARG A 655 57.80 -29.85 -5.04
C ARG A 655 57.21 -28.47 -4.81
N HIS A 656 58.00 -27.49 -4.39
CA HIS A 656 57.54 -26.11 -4.22
C HIS A 656 57.18 -25.45 -5.56
N ALA A 657 58.02 -25.69 -6.58
CA ALA A 657 57.76 -25.20 -7.93
C ALA A 657 56.50 -25.82 -8.57
N ASP A 658 56.28 -27.13 -8.34
CA ASP A 658 55.09 -27.84 -8.81
C ASP A 658 53.83 -27.37 -8.05
N GLN A 659 53.94 -27.11 -6.75
CA GLN A 659 52.86 -26.57 -5.95
C GLN A 659 52.45 -25.15 -6.41
N VAL A 660 53.40 -24.28 -6.65
CA VAL A 660 53.16 -22.93 -7.17
C VAL A 660 52.55 -22.97 -8.55
N ARG A 661 53.04 -23.89 -9.40
CA ARG A 661 52.50 -24.07 -10.75
C ARG A 661 51.06 -24.60 -10.74
N LEU A 662 50.77 -25.55 -9.86
CA LEU A 662 49.41 -26.12 -9.70
C LEU A 662 48.42 -25.10 -9.16
N LEU A 663 48.86 -24.26 -8.21
CA LEU A 663 48.06 -23.13 -7.72
C LEU A 663 47.81 -22.09 -8.80
N ALA A 664 48.84 -21.72 -9.59
CA ALA A 664 48.71 -20.77 -10.69
C ALA A 664 47.81 -21.31 -11.81
N GLU A 665 47.89 -22.62 -12.13
CA GLU A 665 47.02 -23.27 -13.09
C GLU A 665 45.55 -23.30 -12.58
N ALA A 666 45.33 -23.58 -11.28
CA ALA A 666 44.02 -23.56 -10.67
C ALA A 666 43.40 -22.16 -10.66
N GLU A 667 44.21 -21.14 -10.33
CA GLU A 667 43.76 -19.74 -10.38
C GLU A 667 43.46 -19.27 -11.82
N SER A 668 44.30 -19.66 -12.76
CA SER A 668 44.07 -19.38 -14.18
C SER A 668 42.79 -20.05 -14.70
N GLN A 669 42.54 -21.32 -14.31
CA GLN A 669 41.31 -22.01 -14.68
C GLN A 669 40.08 -21.37 -14.02
N ARG A 670 40.17 -21.02 -12.73
CA ARG A 670 39.11 -20.29 -12.03
C ARG A 670 38.78 -19.00 -12.72
N ASN A 671 39.79 -18.18 -13.04
CA ASN A 671 39.57 -16.91 -13.69
C ASN A 671 39.01 -17.05 -15.13
N ARG A 672 39.43 -18.12 -15.85
CA ARG A 672 38.86 -18.42 -17.19
C ARG A 672 37.38 -18.90 -17.07
N LEU A 673 37.06 -19.69 -16.07
CA LEU A 673 35.67 -20.15 -15.87
C LEU A 673 34.75 -19.01 -15.39
N THR A 674 35.25 -18.17 -14.48
CA THR A 674 34.53 -16.98 -14.03
C THR A 674 34.30 -16.00 -15.15
N GLY A 675 35.37 -15.70 -15.93
CA GLY A 675 35.25 -14.81 -17.08
C GLY A 675 34.34 -15.35 -18.20
N ARG A 676 34.34 -16.70 -18.41
CA ARG A 676 33.35 -17.31 -19.34
C ARG A 676 31.93 -17.21 -18.82
N GLY A 677 31.73 -17.43 -17.52
CA GLY A 677 30.43 -17.31 -16.88
C GLY A 677 29.88 -15.89 -16.97
N GLU A 678 30.71 -14.91 -16.67
CA GLU A 678 30.34 -13.49 -16.80
C GLU A 678 30.07 -13.08 -18.24
N ALA A 679 30.90 -13.51 -19.17
CA ALA A 679 30.70 -13.24 -20.60
C ALA A 679 29.40 -13.86 -21.12
N GLN A 680 29.10 -15.10 -20.71
CA GLN A 680 27.82 -15.74 -21.06
C GLN A 680 26.60 -15.04 -20.44
N ARG A 681 26.72 -14.59 -19.18
CA ARG A 681 25.65 -13.84 -18.51
C ARG A 681 25.38 -12.52 -19.25
N ILE A 682 26.43 -11.75 -19.53
CA ILE A 682 26.30 -10.47 -20.26
C ILE A 682 25.71 -10.69 -21.66
N LEU A 683 26.12 -11.77 -22.33
CA LEU A 683 25.62 -12.08 -23.67
C LEU A 683 24.16 -12.49 -23.65
N GLN A 684 23.76 -13.29 -22.64
CA GLN A 684 22.37 -13.68 -22.46
C GLN A 684 21.47 -12.49 -22.05
N GLU A 685 21.97 -11.64 -21.16
CA GLU A 685 21.28 -10.42 -20.74
C GLU A 685 21.09 -9.47 -21.93
N GLY A 686 22.13 -9.24 -22.70
CA GLY A 686 22.05 -8.41 -23.91
C GLY A 686 21.17 -9.00 -25.03
N LEU A 687 21.17 -10.31 -25.22
CA LEU A 687 20.25 -10.99 -26.15
C LEU A 687 18.80 -10.92 -25.68
N ALA A 688 18.57 -11.07 -24.37
CA ALA A 688 17.24 -10.94 -23.81
C ALA A 688 16.70 -9.51 -23.97
N GLU A 689 17.52 -8.50 -23.69
CA GLU A 689 17.16 -7.10 -23.90
C GLU A 689 16.90 -6.79 -25.37
N ALA A 690 17.76 -7.28 -26.26
CA ALA A 690 17.60 -7.09 -27.71
C ALA A 690 16.31 -7.75 -28.21
N THR A 691 15.97 -8.95 -27.76
CA THR A 691 14.72 -9.63 -28.14
C THR A 691 13.47 -8.95 -27.59
N VAL A 692 13.54 -8.41 -26.37
CA VAL A 692 12.46 -7.60 -25.79
C VAL A 692 12.28 -6.30 -26.57
N LEU A 693 13.38 -5.65 -26.92
CA LEU A 693 13.36 -4.43 -27.72
C LEU A 693 12.81 -4.69 -29.12
N GLN A 694 13.24 -5.77 -29.76
CA GLN A 694 12.76 -6.16 -31.10
C GLN A 694 11.27 -6.53 -31.08
N ARG A 695 10.81 -7.23 -30.03
CA ARG A 695 9.38 -7.49 -29.85
C ARG A 695 8.58 -6.22 -29.59
N LYS A 696 9.12 -5.30 -28.81
CA LYS A 696 8.51 -3.99 -28.60
C LYS A 696 8.41 -3.20 -29.90
N ILE A 697 9.49 -3.14 -30.70
CA ILE A 697 9.48 -2.46 -31.98
C ILE A 697 8.51 -3.14 -32.95
N GLY A 698 8.48 -4.47 -32.99
CA GLY A 698 7.57 -5.24 -33.84
C GLY A 698 6.10 -5.10 -33.49
N SER A 699 5.77 -4.86 -32.21
CA SER A 699 4.38 -4.65 -31.76
C SER A 699 3.78 -3.32 -32.24
N TYR A 700 4.62 -2.35 -32.60
CA TYR A 700 4.18 -1.05 -33.12
C TYR A 700 4.07 -0.98 -34.64
N GLY A 701 4.42 -2.07 -35.35
CA GLY A 701 4.30 -2.20 -36.81
C GLY A 701 5.25 -1.35 -37.64
N ASP A 702 5.81 -0.29 -37.06
CA ASP A 702 6.79 0.57 -37.71
C ASP A 702 7.85 1.04 -36.69
N PRO A 703 9.16 0.77 -36.95
CA PRO A 703 10.24 1.20 -36.06
C PRO A 703 10.30 2.71 -35.82
N ARG A 704 9.82 3.50 -36.77
CA ARG A 704 9.78 4.95 -36.67
C ARG A 704 8.74 5.44 -35.67
N LEU A 705 7.61 4.77 -35.61
CA LEU A 705 6.56 5.04 -34.60
C LEU A 705 7.06 4.74 -33.17
N PHE A 706 7.78 3.65 -33.00
CA PHE A 706 8.39 3.34 -31.70
C PHE A 706 9.41 4.39 -31.27
N ALA A 707 10.30 4.82 -32.18
CA ALA A 707 11.27 5.85 -31.89
C ALA A 707 10.62 7.19 -31.53
N LEU A 708 9.52 7.54 -32.19
CA LEU A 708 8.77 8.78 -31.96
C LEU A 708 8.08 8.75 -30.58
N ILE A 709 7.50 7.61 -30.22
CA ILE A 709 6.88 7.41 -28.90
C ILE A 709 7.90 7.43 -27.78
N CYS A 710 9.08 6.81 -27.98
CA CYS A 710 10.17 6.89 -27.02
C CYS A 710 10.66 8.33 -26.85
N ALA A 711 10.86 9.06 -27.92
CA ALA A 711 11.26 10.46 -27.88
C ALA A 711 10.19 11.35 -27.21
N ALA A 712 8.91 11.13 -27.49
CA ALA A 712 7.82 11.83 -26.85
C ALA A 712 7.72 11.53 -25.34
N ARG A 713 8.04 10.30 -24.95
CA ARG A 713 8.06 9.88 -23.54
C ARG A 713 9.20 10.54 -22.76
N GLU A 714 10.40 10.59 -23.35
CA GLU A 714 11.53 11.27 -22.75
C GLU A 714 11.30 12.78 -22.64
N LEU A 715 10.68 13.37 -23.66
CA LEU A 715 10.29 14.77 -23.65
C LEU A 715 9.22 15.08 -22.60
N ALA A 716 8.26 14.17 -22.37
CA ALA A 716 7.25 14.30 -21.34
C ALA A 716 7.80 14.16 -19.91
N GLN A 717 8.91 13.46 -19.73
CA GLN A 717 9.60 13.30 -18.44
C GLN A 717 10.61 14.43 -18.16
N SER A 718 10.97 15.22 -19.18
CA SER A 718 11.88 16.33 -18.98
C SER A 718 11.19 17.46 -18.23
N GLN A 719 11.77 17.88 -17.11
CA GLN A 719 11.28 19.02 -16.31
C GLN A 719 11.56 20.39 -16.95
N GLN A 720 12.11 20.41 -18.15
CA GLN A 720 12.35 21.66 -18.86
C GLN A 720 11.12 22.05 -19.70
N PRO A 721 10.72 23.31 -19.69
CA PRO A 721 9.58 23.77 -20.49
C PRO A 721 9.89 23.61 -21.98
N LEU A 722 9.10 22.81 -22.67
CA LEU A 722 9.21 22.50 -24.10
C LEU A 722 8.86 23.68 -25.02
N VAL A 723 8.30 24.74 -24.46
CA VAL A 723 7.93 25.94 -25.21
C VAL A 723 8.53 27.16 -24.49
N PRO A 724 9.34 27.96 -25.14
CA PRO A 724 9.87 29.18 -24.54
C PRO A 724 8.74 30.18 -24.30
N GLU A 725 8.72 30.76 -23.09
CA GLU A 725 7.70 31.70 -22.61
C GLU A 725 7.60 32.99 -23.42
N ARG A 726 8.54 33.22 -24.34
CA ARG A 726 8.51 34.40 -25.24
C ARG A 726 8.97 34.00 -26.63
N LEU A 727 8.04 33.94 -27.54
CA LEU A 727 8.27 33.89 -28.99
C LEU A 727 8.41 35.33 -29.50
N PHE A 728 9.65 35.75 -29.77
CA PHE A 728 9.85 37.01 -30.54
C PHE A 728 9.76 36.67 -32.01
N THR A 729 8.64 37.01 -32.63
CA THR A 729 8.51 37.07 -34.08
C THR A 729 9.06 38.43 -34.54
N THR A 730 10.29 38.44 -34.97
CA THR A 730 10.80 39.54 -35.75
C THR A 730 10.40 39.32 -37.21
N THR A 731 9.51 40.11 -37.72
CA THR A 731 9.30 40.31 -39.16
C THR A 731 10.52 41.03 -39.71
N ALA A 732 11.34 40.27 -40.45
CA ALA A 732 12.48 40.84 -41.13
C ALA A 732 12.09 41.42 -42.48
N GLY A 733 12.35 42.66 -42.66
CA GLY A 733 12.56 43.27 -43.98
C GLY A 733 13.92 42.87 -44.50
N HIS A 734 13.93 42.62 -45.80
CA HIS A 734 14.96 42.44 -46.79
C HIS A 734 16.34 43.02 -46.47
N ASP A 735 17.42 42.26 -46.50
CA ASP A 735 18.60 42.29 -47.33
C ASP A 735 19.77 41.54 -46.73
N GLY A 736 20.36 40.68 -47.57
CA GLY A 736 21.82 40.49 -47.78
C GLY A 736 22.64 39.77 -46.69
N THR A 737 23.12 38.60 -47.08
CA THR A 737 24.45 38.00 -46.77
C THR A 737 24.72 37.41 -45.37
N ASP A 738 24.95 36.14 -45.44
CA ASP A 738 26.04 35.36 -44.79
C ASP A 738 25.90 34.89 -43.35
N THR A 739 26.09 33.56 -43.27
CA THR A 739 26.68 32.76 -42.21
C THR A 739 26.03 32.73 -40.85
N GLY A 740 25.59 31.54 -40.47
CA GLY A 740 25.44 31.20 -39.06
C GLY A 740 24.48 30.08 -38.78
N ALA A 741 24.96 28.87 -38.90
CA ALA A 741 24.28 27.69 -38.35
C ALA A 741 24.12 27.85 -36.85
N ALA A 742 22.92 28.13 -36.41
CA ALA A 742 22.53 27.84 -35.03
C ALA A 742 20.99 27.80 -34.93
N GLY A 743 20.43 26.68 -34.65
CA GLY A 743 19.04 26.58 -34.28
C GLY A 743 18.21 25.50 -34.97
N GLN A 744 18.78 24.37 -35.28
CA GLN A 744 17.99 23.16 -35.46
C GLN A 744 17.78 22.50 -34.09
N GLY A 745 16.91 23.07 -33.31
CA GLY A 745 16.39 22.42 -32.13
C GLY A 745 15.70 21.11 -32.50
N MET A 746 15.64 20.19 -31.58
CA MET A 746 15.06 18.84 -31.70
C MET A 746 13.69 18.80 -32.37
N LEU A 747 12.93 19.88 -32.28
CA LEU A 747 11.65 20.08 -32.95
C LEU A 747 11.76 20.24 -34.47
N GLY A 748 12.87 20.85 -34.94
CA GLY A 748 13.17 20.93 -36.36
C GLY A 748 13.55 19.58 -36.95
N MET A 749 14.25 18.75 -36.16
CA MET A 749 14.60 17.38 -36.56
C MET A 749 13.36 16.47 -36.63
N LEU A 750 12.44 16.59 -35.67
CA LEU A 750 11.17 15.85 -35.69
C LEU A 750 10.26 16.28 -36.84
N LEU A 751 10.20 17.56 -37.15
CA LEU A 751 9.46 18.09 -38.30
C LEU A 751 10.08 17.65 -39.63
N SER A 752 11.40 17.60 -39.75
CA SER A 752 12.08 17.10 -40.93
C SER A 752 11.84 15.61 -41.17
N LEU A 753 11.78 14.80 -40.10
CA LEU A 753 11.41 13.38 -40.15
C LEU A 753 9.97 13.19 -40.62
N LEU A 754 9.05 14.03 -40.18
CA LEU A 754 7.63 13.99 -40.56
C LEU A 754 7.39 14.45 -42.02
N VAL A 755 8.19 15.39 -42.50
CA VAL A 755 8.13 15.88 -43.88
C VAL A 755 8.80 14.86 -44.86
N SER A 756 9.86 14.15 -44.41
CA SER A 756 10.48 13.10 -45.22
C SER A 756 9.58 11.91 -45.46
N ASP A 757 8.70 11.59 -44.50
CA ASP A 757 7.74 10.50 -44.64
C ASP A 757 6.62 10.82 -45.68
N ARG A 758 6.24 12.11 -45.78
CA ARG A 758 5.27 12.56 -46.78
C ARG A 758 5.86 12.73 -48.19
N ALA A 759 7.19 12.83 -48.30
CA ALA A 759 7.88 13.03 -49.59
C ALA A 759 8.31 11.70 -50.27
N GLY A 760 8.02 10.54 -49.68
CA GLY A 760 8.24 9.23 -50.31
C GLY A 760 9.70 8.88 -50.54
N VAL A 761 10.66 9.49 -49.81
CA VAL A 761 12.07 9.17 -49.87
C VAL A 761 12.40 8.11 -48.84
N SER A 762 12.39 6.87 -49.22
CA SER A 762 12.93 5.75 -48.43
C SER A 762 14.45 5.77 -48.46
N PRO A 763 15.13 5.91 -47.35
CA PRO A 763 16.53 5.49 -47.28
C PRO A 763 16.52 3.97 -47.16
N GLY A 764 16.83 3.31 -48.27
CA GLY A 764 17.13 1.89 -48.29
C GLY A 764 18.33 1.58 -47.41
N GLY A 765 18.21 0.56 -46.62
CA GLY A 765 19.27 0.06 -45.77
C GLY A 765 18.80 -1.13 -44.95
N ASP A 766 18.50 -2.21 -45.64
CA ASP A 766 18.43 -3.55 -45.06
C ASP A 766 19.85 -3.94 -44.64
N SER A 767 20.17 -3.82 -43.37
CA SER A 767 21.40 -4.31 -42.79
C SER A 767 21.16 -4.95 -41.41
N GLY A 768 20.29 -5.94 -41.39
CA GLY A 768 20.42 -6.98 -40.40
C GLY A 768 21.53 -7.94 -40.86
N SER A 769 22.67 -7.91 -40.20
CA SER A 769 23.74 -8.86 -40.50
C SER A 769 23.23 -10.29 -40.37
N PRO A 770 23.53 -11.18 -41.33
CA PRO A 770 23.04 -12.56 -41.33
C PRO A 770 23.51 -13.35 -40.11
N GLU A 771 24.60 -12.93 -39.46
CA GLU A 771 25.15 -13.54 -38.24
C GLU A 771 24.25 -13.45 -37.00
N LEU A 772 23.41 -12.43 -36.92
CA LEU A 772 22.47 -12.26 -35.79
C LEU A 772 21.23 -13.16 -35.93
N ARG A 773 20.83 -13.53 -37.14
CA ARG A 773 19.73 -14.48 -37.38
C ARG A 773 20.19 -15.92 -37.12
N GLU A 774 21.41 -16.28 -37.44
CA GLU A 774 21.98 -17.61 -37.22
C GLU A 774 22.15 -17.91 -35.70
N LEU A 775 22.46 -16.89 -34.91
CA LEU A 775 22.57 -17.00 -33.45
C LEU A 775 21.20 -17.12 -32.74
N MET A 776 20.15 -16.59 -33.35
CA MET A 776 18.79 -16.69 -32.80
C MET A 776 18.09 -18.02 -33.13
N ASP A 777 18.46 -18.69 -34.22
CA ASP A 777 17.93 -19.99 -34.55
C ASP A 777 18.63 -21.16 -33.82
N GLN A 778 19.74 -20.89 -33.13
CA GLN A 778 20.46 -21.88 -32.30
C GLN A 778 20.07 -21.84 -30.80
N MET A 779 19.17 -20.94 -30.41
CA MET A 779 18.54 -20.88 -29.08
C MET A 779 17.07 -21.32 -29.14
#